data_986ab710cc4c8a9d29343e2afb8f1bc3
#
_entry.id   986ab710cc4c8a9d29343e2afb8f1bc3
#
_cell.length_a   1.000
_cell.length_b   1.000
_cell.length_c   1.000
_cell.angle_alpha   90.00
_cell.angle_beta   90.00
_cell.angle_gamma   90.00
#
_symmetry.space_group_name_H-M   'P 1'
#
loop_
_entity.id
_entity.type
_entity.pdbx_description
1 polymer ?
#
loop_
_entity_poly.entity_id
_entity_poly.type
_entity_poly.pdbx_seq_one_letter_code
_entity_poly.pdbx_strand_id
1 'polypeptide(L)'
;MRYILITGFIICMCMIPLHINAQSINDEQALIEAESMSYAQDTEIVTASGDVKIQYRGRELRAGKITWDQKSDRIIARDNVILIDADGTSVTSQSAELQDEMKQATLKKFSLIMKNNLRFKGETASRESSKLTSIRKSIFTACKPCKNNPDASPTWQLRSGQTVYDEKDETISHKNVRLEMRGVPVFYLPYLTHPAPNVKKRSGFLIPLFKSSTDTGADVALPYFINLAPDYDLTLSPRYISDGSSMLGFEWRQKTSQGTYNIAGNGLWLDEEDNLDNDKTFRGNIQSKGAFKLSKNWQAGYDYWWVSDKSFMRRYDISDDDFFTSKAYIRQINGRNMVDVRLLDFKTSIFNLDENAQPEVAPQIRTEHYFDNLAGGELRVTSDIISMSRKNGADLNRAVAETEWNRQSILKSGQILDYFGGVRGAYYDYETDSGEQRNKDEDTVLLAHTGIKWRMPFIKRQETGAVIIEPTAQVIFANEETSEGAIPNEDSLSSEFDSLNLFEVYRQTGYDRFDTGNRFDVGVNTVFEVDKGSSYRMFVGKSYRDKALERPTIGTEQDAKASDWLLDIGFEQGSALGFNGQLRFDDDEQRLIRSDGEIYASIKKAHFSLHYTHLDASITPDGVERKESRGNFDFSLSENWLLNSHV
;
A
#
# COMPACT_ATOMS: atom_id res chain seq x y z
N MET A 1 63.60 -9.61 20.32
CA MET A 1 64.30 -10.43 21.33
C MET A 1 63.56 -11.77 21.39
N ARG A 2 64.20 -12.76 20.78
CA ARG A 2 64.68 -14.05 21.29
C ARG A 2 63.60 -14.95 21.80
N TYR A 3 63.23 -15.96 21.01
CA TYR A 3 63.59 -17.41 21.03
C TYR A 3 63.04 -18.14 22.26
N ILE A 4 62.28 -19.26 22.05
CA ILE A 4 62.80 -20.63 22.16
C ILE A 4 61.79 -21.62 21.57
N LEU A 5 62.34 -22.50 20.72
CA LEU A 5 61.75 -23.77 20.21
C LEU A 5 61.66 -24.81 21.33
N ILE A 6 60.64 -25.69 21.28
CA ILE A 6 60.75 -27.07 21.71
C ILE A 6 60.03 -27.99 20.74
N THR A 7 60.81 -28.85 20.15
CA THR A 7 60.47 -30.02 19.34
C THR A 7 59.86 -31.12 20.18
N GLY A 8 58.79 -31.74 19.68
CA GLY A 8 58.24 -32.97 20.23
C GLY A 8 57.74 -33.88 19.08
N PHE A 9 58.53 -34.89 18.83
CA PHE A 9 58.38 -36.00 17.91
C PHE A 9 57.36 -37.01 18.45
N ILE A 10 56.27 -37.35 17.75
CA ILE A 10 55.52 -38.60 18.01
C ILE A 10 54.84 -39.07 16.70
N ILE A 11 55.40 -40.16 16.20
CA ILE A 11 54.83 -41.38 15.59
C ILE A 11 53.63 -41.25 14.67
N CYS A 12 53.94 -41.46 13.40
CA CYS A 12 53.11 -41.82 12.27
C CYS A 12 52.38 -43.15 12.54
N MET A 13 51.04 -43.11 12.58
CA MET A 13 50.20 -44.31 12.46
C MET A 13 49.35 -44.13 11.22
N CYS A 14 49.73 -44.79 10.12
CA CYS A 14 49.03 -44.86 8.86
C CYS A 14 47.63 -45.47 9.06
N MET A 15 46.59 -44.61 9.10
CA MET A 15 45.24 -45.04 8.74
C MET A 15 45.03 -44.68 7.28
N ILE A 16 45.03 -45.70 6.41
CA ILE A 16 44.56 -45.64 5.03
C ILE A 16 43.06 -45.40 5.09
N PRO A 17 42.55 -44.26 4.61
CA PRO A 17 41.11 -44.15 4.38
C PRO A 17 40.78 -45.03 3.18
N LEU A 18 40.01 -46.06 3.40
CA LEU A 18 39.27 -46.74 2.36
C LEU A 18 38.33 -45.68 1.73
N HIS A 19 38.77 -45.11 0.60
CA HIS A 19 37.89 -44.37 -0.25
C HIS A 19 36.93 -45.41 -0.88
N ILE A 20 35.74 -45.52 -0.31
CA ILE A 20 34.59 -46.05 -1.00
C ILE A 20 34.28 -45.03 -2.10
N ASN A 21 34.82 -45.27 -3.29
CA ASN A 21 34.34 -44.58 -4.49
C ASN A 21 32.87 -44.99 -4.63
N ALA A 22 31.96 -44.13 -4.17
CA ALA A 22 30.61 -44.13 -4.70
C ALA A 22 30.78 -43.78 -6.18
N GLN A 23 30.67 -44.79 -7.05
CA GLN A 23 30.54 -44.60 -8.49
C GLN A 23 29.38 -43.62 -8.67
N SER A 24 29.68 -42.41 -9.14
CA SER A 24 28.68 -41.54 -9.71
C SER A 24 28.01 -42.32 -10.82
N ILE A 25 26.73 -42.62 -10.66
CA ILE A 25 25.89 -43.20 -11.71
C ILE A 25 26.02 -42.23 -12.88
N ASN A 26 26.59 -42.73 -13.99
CA ASN A 26 26.76 -41.93 -15.18
C ASN A 26 25.36 -41.49 -15.61
N ASP A 27 25.09 -40.21 -15.75
CA ASP A 27 23.79 -39.59 -16.08
C ASP A 27 23.20 -40.12 -17.44
N GLU A 28 23.97 -40.93 -18.15
CA GLU A 28 23.61 -41.51 -19.43
C GLU A 28 23.01 -42.92 -19.32
N GLN A 29 22.96 -43.56 -18.15
CA GLN A 29 22.40 -44.91 -17.98
C GLN A 29 20.98 -44.84 -17.40
N ALA A 30 20.03 -45.54 -18.04
CA ALA A 30 18.70 -45.73 -17.50
C ALA A 30 18.69 -46.82 -16.43
N LEU A 31 18.20 -46.49 -15.22
CA LEU A 31 17.96 -47.46 -14.15
C LEU A 31 16.51 -47.96 -14.26
N ILE A 32 16.33 -49.28 -14.34
CA ILE A 32 15.01 -49.94 -14.43
C ILE A 32 14.84 -50.87 -13.24
N GLU A 33 13.77 -50.68 -12.46
CA GLU A 33 13.33 -51.52 -11.35
C GLU A 33 11.96 -52.11 -11.72
N ALA A 34 11.74 -53.43 -11.56
CA ALA A 34 10.47 -54.12 -11.84
C ALA A 34 10.42 -55.45 -11.11
N GLU A 35 9.20 -55.97 -10.86
CA GLU A 35 9.04 -57.31 -10.30
C GLU A 35 9.47 -58.42 -11.30
N SER A 36 9.23 -58.20 -12.58
CA SER A 36 9.64 -59.12 -13.65
C SER A 36 10.10 -58.35 -14.88
N MET A 37 11.15 -58.84 -15.53
CA MET A 37 11.67 -58.28 -16.77
C MET A 37 11.97 -59.42 -17.76
N SER A 38 11.58 -59.25 -19.03
CA SER A 38 11.87 -60.14 -20.12
C SER A 38 12.42 -59.39 -21.33
N TYR A 39 13.36 -60.00 -22.01
CA TYR A 39 13.96 -59.49 -23.25
C TYR A 39 13.75 -60.48 -24.39
N ALA A 40 13.10 -60.02 -25.44
CA ALA A 40 12.90 -60.82 -26.67
C ALA A 40 13.99 -60.43 -27.67
N GLN A 41 14.99 -61.31 -27.83
CA GLN A 41 16.21 -61.06 -28.61
C GLN A 41 15.92 -60.82 -30.11
N ASP A 42 14.94 -61.54 -30.67
CA ASP A 42 14.58 -61.43 -32.08
C ASP A 42 13.95 -60.10 -32.48
N THR A 43 13.21 -59.46 -31.53
CA THR A 43 12.50 -58.21 -31.75
C THR A 43 13.16 -57.04 -31.06
N GLU A 44 14.17 -57.26 -30.20
CA GLU A 44 14.84 -56.30 -29.36
C GLU A 44 13.86 -55.53 -28.44
N ILE A 45 12.84 -56.24 -27.95
CA ILE A 45 11.82 -55.70 -27.07
C ILE A 45 12.10 -56.08 -25.62
N VAL A 46 12.23 -55.08 -24.75
CA VAL A 46 12.27 -55.23 -23.29
C VAL A 46 10.86 -55.02 -22.75
N THR A 47 10.36 -55.98 -21.96
CA THR A 47 9.09 -55.83 -21.24
C THR A 47 9.34 -55.95 -19.75
N ALA A 48 8.97 -54.93 -18.99
CA ALA A 48 9.00 -54.88 -17.52
C ALA A 48 7.56 -54.84 -16.99
N SER A 49 7.27 -55.60 -15.93
CA SER A 49 5.94 -55.68 -15.33
C SER A 49 6.03 -55.73 -13.80
N GLY A 50 5.02 -55.19 -13.12
CA GLY A 50 4.95 -55.10 -11.66
C GLY A 50 5.73 -53.87 -11.14
N ASP A 51 5.03 -52.84 -10.69
CA ASP A 51 5.56 -51.57 -10.11
C ASP A 51 6.84 -51.08 -10.80
N VAL A 52 6.81 -51.02 -12.13
CA VAL A 52 7.97 -50.63 -12.94
C VAL A 52 8.34 -49.19 -12.71
N LYS A 53 9.62 -48.94 -12.42
CA LYS A 53 10.22 -47.62 -12.24
C LYS A 53 11.43 -47.49 -13.17
N ILE A 54 11.43 -46.44 -14.00
CA ILE A 54 12.56 -46.05 -14.85
C ILE A 54 13.06 -44.67 -14.40
N GLN A 55 14.35 -44.57 -14.16
CA GLN A 55 15.03 -43.29 -13.92
C GLN A 55 16.04 -43.01 -15.03
N TYR A 56 15.93 -41.84 -15.66
CA TYR A 56 16.81 -41.43 -16.74
C TYR A 56 16.96 -39.92 -16.80
N ARG A 57 18.17 -39.40 -16.71
CA ARG A 57 18.50 -37.97 -16.78
C ARG A 57 17.62 -37.09 -15.85
N GLY A 58 17.45 -37.50 -14.59
CA GLY A 58 16.64 -36.80 -13.62
C GLY A 58 15.13 -36.88 -13.82
N ARG A 59 14.66 -37.66 -14.80
CA ARG A 59 13.25 -38.02 -15.02
C ARG A 59 12.93 -39.35 -14.39
N GLU A 60 11.70 -39.47 -13.91
CA GLU A 60 11.20 -40.72 -13.34
C GLU A 60 9.89 -41.14 -14.04
N LEU A 61 9.83 -42.35 -14.57
CA LEU A 61 8.63 -42.94 -15.14
C LEU A 61 8.24 -44.15 -14.29
N ARG A 62 7.02 -44.17 -13.78
CA ARG A 62 6.41 -45.34 -13.12
C ARG A 62 5.20 -45.82 -13.88
N ALA A 63 5.00 -47.16 -13.93
CA ALA A 63 3.81 -47.76 -14.54
C ALA A 63 3.65 -49.22 -14.07
N GLY A 64 2.45 -49.79 -14.21
CA GLY A 64 2.24 -51.22 -13.96
C GLY A 64 2.96 -52.11 -14.97
N LYS A 65 3.07 -51.66 -16.24
CA LYS A 65 3.77 -52.37 -17.32
C LYS A 65 4.44 -51.38 -18.26
N ILE A 66 5.69 -51.65 -18.64
CA ILE A 66 6.45 -50.89 -19.62
C ILE A 66 6.99 -51.84 -20.68
N THR A 67 6.82 -51.49 -21.96
CA THR A 67 7.40 -52.18 -23.11
C THR A 67 8.30 -51.17 -23.85
N TRP A 68 9.56 -51.52 -24.04
CA TRP A 68 10.53 -50.70 -24.76
C TRP A 68 11.02 -51.45 -25.98
N ASP A 69 10.68 -50.94 -27.15
CA ASP A 69 11.21 -51.38 -28.43
C ASP A 69 12.48 -50.57 -28.71
N GLN A 70 13.62 -51.24 -28.63
CA GLN A 70 14.93 -50.62 -28.79
C GLN A 70 15.24 -50.23 -30.24
N LYS A 71 14.61 -50.93 -31.23
CA LYS A 71 14.81 -50.61 -32.66
C LYS A 71 14.16 -49.30 -33.06
N SER A 72 12.98 -49.05 -32.55
CA SER A 72 12.20 -47.84 -32.84
C SER A 72 12.32 -46.76 -31.77
N ASP A 73 13.11 -46.98 -30.71
CA ASP A 73 13.22 -46.13 -29.50
C ASP A 73 11.83 -45.75 -28.94
N ARG A 74 10.91 -46.73 -28.93
CA ARG A 74 9.53 -46.52 -28.52
C ARG A 74 9.26 -47.18 -27.18
N ILE A 75 8.83 -46.36 -26.18
CA ILE A 75 8.43 -46.82 -24.87
C ILE A 75 6.92 -46.73 -24.75
N ILE A 76 6.25 -47.81 -24.39
CA ILE A 76 4.82 -47.86 -24.10
C ILE A 76 4.65 -48.20 -22.62
N ALA A 77 4.14 -47.25 -21.85
CA ALA A 77 3.79 -47.42 -20.43
C ALA A 77 2.26 -47.54 -20.30
N ARG A 78 1.79 -48.47 -19.47
CA ARG A 78 0.37 -48.72 -19.19
C ARG A 78 0.15 -48.93 -17.70
N ASP A 79 -1.07 -48.69 -17.28
CA ASP A 79 -1.57 -48.88 -15.93
C ASP A 79 -0.89 -47.95 -14.89
N ASN A 80 -1.62 -46.94 -14.47
CA ASN A 80 -1.19 -45.93 -13.49
C ASN A 80 0.15 -45.26 -13.81
N VAL A 81 0.29 -44.80 -15.05
CA VAL A 81 1.52 -44.13 -15.48
C VAL A 81 1.71 -42.82 -14.75
N ILE A 82 2.90 -42.65 -14.13
CA ILE A 82 3.34 -41.42 -13.48
C ILE A 82 4.68 -41.03 -14.11
N LEU A 83 4.76 -39.83 -14.68
CA LEU A 83 5.99 -39.23 -15.20
C LEU A 83 6.31 -38.01 -14.38
N ILE A 84 7.50 -37.94 -13.82
CA ILE A 84 8.03 -36.79 -13.11
C ILE A 84 9.22 -36.27 -13.89
N ASP A 85 9.13 -35.02 -14.36
CA ASP A 85 10.21 -34.35 -15.08
C ASP A 85 11.24 -33.74 -14.09
N ALA A 86 12.46 -33.48 -14.57
CA ALA A 86 13.56 -32.93 -13.78
C ALA A 86 13.23 -31.55 -13.14
N ASP A 87 12.28 -30.78 -13.72
CA ASP A 87 11.82 -29.50 -13.20
C ASP A 87 10.75 -29.63 -12.08
N GLY A 88 10.30 -30.86 -11.76
CA GLY A 88 9.26 -31.17 -10.80
C GLY A 88 7.85 -31.17 -11.38
N THR A 89 7.68 -31.04 -12.70
CA THR A 89 6.41 -31.24 -13.39
C THR A 89 5.99 -32.71 -13.27
N SER A 90 4.76 -32.95 -12.84
CA SER A 90 4.21 -34.31 -12.64
C SER A 90 3.03 -34.56 -13.57
N VAL A 91 3.07 -35.67 -14.27
CA VAL A 91 2.01 -36.15 -15.17
C VAL A 91 1.52 -37.53 -14.71
N THR A 92 0.22 -37.65 -14.53
CA THR A 92 -0.43 -38.96 -14.34
C THR A 92 -1.26 -39.29 -15.58
N SER A 93 -1.26 -40.54 -16.05
CA SER A 93 -1.96 -40.96 -17.27
C SER A 93 -2.40 -42.40 -17.18
N GLN A 94 -3.43 -42.78 -17.96
CA GLN A 94 -3.82 -44.19 -18.11
C GLN A 94 -2.79 -44.93 -18.95
N SER A 95 -2.26 -44.31 -20.00
CA SER A 95 -1.18 -44.82 -20.81
C SER A 95 -0.35 -43.72 -21.41
N ALA A 96 0.95 -43.97 -21.56
CA ALA A 96 1.90 -43.08 -22.22
C ALA A 96 2.67 -43.86 -23.29
N GLU A 97 2.85 -43.24 -24.44
CA GLU A 97 3.74 -43.66 -25.50
C GLU A 97 4.79 -42.59 -25.69
N LEU A 98 6.06 -42.97 -25.56
CA LEU A 98 7.20 -42.07 -25.56
C LEU A 98 8.18 -42.49 -26.65
N GLN A 99 8.77 -41.52 -27.36
CA GLN A 99 9.76 -41.74 -28.41
C GLN A 99 10.84 -40.66 -28.35
N ASP A 100 11.94 -40.84 -29.05
CA ASP A 100 13.05 -39.87 -29.17
C ASP A 100 13.53 -39.43 -27.81
N GLU A 101 14.08 -40.36 -27.03
CA GLU A 101 14.56 -40.10 -25.66
C GLU A 101 13.51 -39.42 -24.76
N MET A 102 12.23 -39.76 -24.89
CA MET A 102 11.08 -39.18 -24.20
C MET A 102 10.77 -37.72 -24.58
N LYS A 103 11.29 -37.20 -25.70
CA LYS A 103 10.97 -35.85 -26.19
C LYS A 103 9.62 -35.78 -26.90
N GLN A 104 9.18 -36.89 -27.52
CA GLN A 104 7.84 -37.05 -28.08
C GLN A 104 7.00 -37.89 -27.13
N ALA A 105 5.75 -37.50 -26.91
CA ALA A 105 4.87 -38.18 -25.99
C ALA A 105 3.42 -38.13 -26.47
N THR A 106 2.72 -39.27 -26.35
CA THR A 106 1.26 -39.31 -26.47
C THR A 106 0.67 -39.89 -25.19
N LEU A 107 -0.19 -39.12 -24.53
CA LEU A 107 -0.83 -39.48 -23.26
C LEU A 107 -2.34 -39.66 -23.46
N LYS A 108 -2.95 -40.64 -22.78
CA LYS A 108 -4.41 -40.82 -22.75
C LYS A 108 -4.96 -40.68 -21.34
N LYS A 109 -6.05 -39.90 -21.18
CA LYS A 109 -6.69 -39.57 -19.89
C LYS A 109 -5.66 -39.12 -18.86
N PHE A 110 -5.08 -37.97 -19.09
CA PHE A 110 -3.97 -37.47 -18.27
C PHE A 110 -4.36 -36.33 -17.36
N SER A 111 -3.57 -36.14 -16.31
CA SER A 111 -3.55 -34.98 -15.45
C SER A 111 -2.10 -34.51 -15.29
N LEU A 112 -1.86 -33.25 -15.60
CA LEU A 112 -0.56 -32.59 -15.51
C LEU A 112 -0.60 -31.53 -14.41
N ILE A 113 0.40 -31.54 -13.54
CA ILE A 113 0.62 -30.51 -12.52
C ILE A 113 2.01 -29.92 -12.74
N MET A 114 2.06 -28.62 -13.07
CA MET A 114 3.31 -27.89 -13.28
C MET A 114 3.83 -27.32 -11.95
N LYS A 115 5.12 -26.98 -11.89
CA LYS A 115 5.82 -26.45 -10.72
C LYS A 115 5.13 -25.23 -10.06
N ASN A 116 4.42 -24.40 -10.85
CA ASN A 116 3.67 -23.22 -10.40
C ASN A 116 2.20 -23.52 -10.04
N ASN A 117 1.85 -24.79 -9.77
CA ASN A 117 0.50 -25.27 -9.46
C ASN A 117 -0.54 -25.15 -10.59
N LEU A 118 -0.13 -24.85 -11.81
CA LEU A 118 -1.04 -24.93 -12.95
C LEU A 118 -1.39 -26.38 -13.24
N ARG A 119 -2.65 -26.62 -13.55
CA ARG A 119 -3.19 -27.96 -13.76
C ARG A 119 -3.90 -28.05 -15.08
N PHE A 120 -3.54 -29.09 -15.79
CA PHE A 120 -4.22 -29.51 -17.01
C PHE A 120 -4.77 -30.91 -16.81
N LYS A 121 -5.98 -31.16 -17.30
CA LYS A 121 -6.53 -32.50 -17.51
C LYS A 121 -6.99 -32.58 -18.95
N GLY A 122 -6.91 -33.74 -19.57
CA GLY A 122 -7.36 -33.94 -20.95
C GLY A 122 -7.61 -35.39 -21.31
N GLU A 123 -8.34 -35.58 -22.42
CA GLU A 123 -8.58 -36.92 -22.95
C GLU A 123 -7.33 -37.47 -23.63
N THR A 124 -6.66 -36.62 -24.42
CA THR A 124 -5.39 -36.96 -25.08
C THR A 124 -4.46 -35.77 -25.09
N ALA A 125 -3.17 -35.98 -24.87
CA ALA A 125 -2.12 -35.02 -25.15
C ALA A 125 -1.13 -35.62 -26.12
N SER A 126 -0.71 -34.88 -27.13
CA SER A 126 0.38 -35.22 -28.04
C SER A 126 1.43 -34.14 -28.04
N ARG A 127 2.68 -34.53 -27.82
CA ARG A 127 3.86 -33.71 -27.97
C ARG A 127 4.62 -34.18 -29.20
N GLU A 128 4.53 -33.42 -30.30
CA GLU A 128 5.10 -33.80 -31.60
C GLU A 128 6.58 -33.42 -31.74
N SER A 129 7.03 -32.48 -30.91
CA SER A 129 8.43 -32.05 -30.81
C SER A 129 8.67 -31.48 -29.44
N SER A 130 9.91 -31.18 -29.09
CA SER A 130 10.23 -30.50 -27.81
C SER A 130 9.55 -29.12 -27.64
N LYS A 131 8.76 -28.67 -28.61
CA LYS A 131 8.24 -27.28 -28.66
C LYS A 131 6.72 -27.15 -28.73
N LEU A 132 5.99 -28.18 -29.15
CA LEU A 132 4.54 -28.09 -29.34
C LEU A 132 3.80 -29.21 -28.64
N THR A 133 2.88 -28.88 -27.75
CA THR A 133 2.01 -29.85 -27.07
C THR A 133 0.55 -29.50 -27.37
N SER A 134 -0.17 -30.46 -27.99
CA SER A 134 -1.60 -30.34 -28.26
C SER A 134 -2.41 -31.23 -27.32
N ILE A 135 -3.46 -30.67 -26.72
CA ILE A 135 -4.33 -31.31 -25.74
C ILE A 135 -5.77 -31.25 -26.24
N ARG A 136 -6.44 -32.40 -26.33
CA ARG A 136 -7.86 -32.49 -26.71
C ARG A 136 -8.75 -32.63 -25.48
N LYS A 137 -9.93 -31.97 -25.53
CA LYS A 137 -10.90 -31.89 -24.41
C LYS A 137 -10.22 -31.56 -23.10
N SER A 138 -9.54 -30.40 -23.09
CA SER A 138 -8.74 -29.96 -21.96
C SER A 138 -9.55 -29.24 -20.91
N ILE A 139 -9.10 -29.37 -19.67
CA ILE A 139 -9.50 -28.54 -18.53
C ILE A 139 -8.22 -27.89 -17.98
N PHE A 140 -8.22 -26.59 -17.89
CA PHE A 140 -7.11 -25.79 -17.35
C PHE A 140 -7.56 -24.98 -16.15
N THR A 141 -6.76 -24.97 -15.07
CA THR A 141 -6.99 -24.14 -13.89
C THR A 141 -5.69 -23.88 -13.14
N ALA A 142 -5.59 -22.70 -12.49
CA ALA A 142 -4.55 -22.39 -11.52
C ALA A 142 -5.04 -22.59 -10.06
N CYS A 143 -6.29 -22.98 -9.85
CA CYS A 143 -6.84 -23.20 -8.51
C CYS A 143 -6.27 -24.48 -7.88
N LYS A 144 -5.90 -24.38 -6.60
CA LYS A 144 -5.58 -25.56 -5.78
C LYS A 144 -6.85 -26.37 -5.52
N PRO A 145 -6.78 -27.70 -5.36
CA PRO A 145 -7.94 -28.49 -4.93
C PRO A 145 -8.41 -28.04 -3.56
N CYS A 146 -9.70 -28.13 -3.32
CA CYS A 146 -10.24 -27.92 -1.99
C CYS A 146 -9.68 -28.98 -1.03
N LYS A 147 -9.11 -28.56 0.11
CA LYS A 147 -8.53 -29.47 1.11
C LYS A 147 -9.51 -30.54 1.60
N ASN A 148 -10.80 -30.17 1.72
CA ASN A 148 -11.85 -31.04 2.27
C ASN A 148 -12.59 -31.86 1.18
N ASN A 149 -12.43 -31.54 -0.09
CA ASN A 149 -13.00 -32.27 -1.22
C ASN A 149 -12.16 -32.05 -2.48
N PRO A 150 -11.10 -32.86 -2.70
CA PRO A 150 -10.19 -32.72 -3.84
C PRO A 150 -10.85 -32.90 -5.21
N ASP A 151 -12.00 -33.59 -5.28
CA ASP A 151 -12.75 -33.87 -6.51
C ASP A 151 -13.79 -32.77 -6.83
N ALA A 152 -14.00 -31.82 -5.95
CA ALA A 152 -14.88 -30.69 -6.22
C ALA A 152 -14.34 -29.83 -7.37
N SER A 153 -15.26 -29.29 -8.18
CA SER A 153 -14.91 -28.34 -9.23
C SER A 153 -14.17 -27.15 -8.62
N PRO A 154 -13.04 -26.72 -9.22
CA PRO A 154 -12.30 -25.55 -8.73
C PRO A 154 -13.15 -24.28 -8.82
N THR A 155 -12.73 -23.22 -8.13
CA THR A 155 -13.42 -21.92 -8.17
C THR A 155 -13.63 -21.44 -9.61
N TRP A 156 -12.62 -21.63 -10.47
CA TRP A 156 -12.73 -21.40 -11.90
C TRP A 156 -11.92 -22.41 -12.69
N GLN A 157 -12.37 -22.72 -13.91
CA GLN A 157 -11.64 -23.52 -14.86
C GLN A 157 -12.01 -23.13 -16.29
N LEU A 158 -11.05 -23.31 -17.21
CA LEU A 158 -11.28 -23.23 -18.64
C LEU A 158 -11.45 -24.65 -19.17
N ARG A 159 -12.60 -24.95 -19.75
CA ARG A 159 -12.85 -26.18 -20.48
C ARG A 159 -12.79 -25.90 -21.96
N SER A 160 -11.90 -26.57 -22.69
CA SER A 160 -11.62 -26.29 -24.10
C SER A 160 -11.74 -27.54 -24.93
N GLY A 161 -12.19 -27.41 -26.19
CA GLY A 161 -12.18 -28.48 -27.15
C GLY A 161 -10.75 -28.89 -27.52
N GLN A 162 -9.87 -27.93 -27.69
CA GLN A 162 -8.44 -28.13 -27.94
C GLN A 162 -7.63 -27.04 -27.21
N THR A 163 -6.51 -27.42 -26.63
CA THR A 163 -5.48 -26.49 -26.10
C THR A 163 -4.15 -26.81 -26.77
N VAL A 164 -3.43 -25.80 -27.20
CA VAL A 164 -2.09 -25.91 -27.78
C VAL A 164 -1.14 -25.07 -26.92
N TYR A 165 -0.13 -25.71 -26.38
CA TYR A 165 0.99 -25.06 -25.73
C TYR A 165 2.18 -25.01 -26.68
N ASP A 166 2.57 -23.80 -27.06
CA ASP A 166 3.75 -23.52 -27.86
C ASP A 166 4.86 -23.01 -26.97
N GLU A 167 5.89 -23.85 -26.75
CA GLU A 167 7.04 -23.49 -25.91
C GLU A 167 7.96 -22.48 -26.58
N LYS A 168 7.98 -22.42 -27.93
CA LYS A 168 8.81 -21.45 -28.65
C LYS A 168 8.26 -20.03 -28.53
N ASP A 169 6.96 -19.91 -28.73
CA ASP A 169 6.27 -18.63 -28.64
C ASP A 169 5.77 -18.34 -27.23
N GLU A 170 6.02 -19.27 -26.29
CA GLU A 170 5.61 -19.18 -24.87
C GLU A 170 4.13 -18.83 -24.72
N THR A 171 3.25 -19.49 -25.52
CA THR A 171 1.80 -19.26 -25.54
C THR A 171 1.01 -20.51 -25.27
N ILE A 172 -0.15 -20.31 -24.65
CA ILE A 172 -1.20 -21.31 -24.52
C ILE A 172 -2.44 -20.80 -25.25
N SER A 173 -2.85 -21.52 -26.30
CA SER A 173 -4.01 -21.20 -27.12
C SER A 173 -5.11 -22.24 -26.90
N HIS A 174 -6.32 -21.78 -26.74
CA HIS A 174 -7.51 -22.60 -26.51
C HIS A 174 -8.54 -22.38 -27.61
N LYS A 175 -9.17 -23.45 -28.10
CA LYS A 175 -10.31 -23.40 -29.04
C LYS A 175 -11.58 -23.90 -28.35
N ASN A 176 -12.72 -23.27 -28.65
CA ASN A 176 -14.03 -23.59 -28.08
C ASN A 176 -13.98 -23.61 -26.55
N VAL A 177 -13.66 -22.46 -25.95
CA VAL A 177 -13.41 -22.27 -24.52
C VAL A 177 -14.69 -21.94 -23.79
N ARG A 178 -14.94 -22.63 -22.69
CA ARG A 178 -15.96 -22.27 -21.69
C ARG A 178 -15.25 -21.94 -20.38
N LEU A 179 -15.48 -20.74 -19.88
CA LEU A 179 -15.13 -20.42 -18.51
C LEU A 179 -16.21 -20.98 -17.59
N GLU A 180 -15.83 -21.85 -16.69
CA GLU A 180 -16.72 -22.45 -15.69
C GLU A 180 -16.33 -21.93 -14.30
N MET A 181 -17.34 -21.49 -13.53
CA MET A 181 -17.23 -21.12 -12.12
C MET A 181 -17.89 -22.20 -11.28
N ARG A 182 -17.12 -22.89 -10.43
CA ARG A 182 -17.60 -24.05 -9.64
C ARG A 182 -18.35 -25.09 -10.48
N GLY A 183 -17.92 -25.28 -11.73
CA GLY A 183 -18.53 -26.24 -12.66
C GLY A 183 -19.70 -25.70 -13.48
N VAL A 184 -20.17 -24.46 -13.24
CA VAL A 184 -21.22 -23.82 -14.02
C VAL A 184 -20.59 -23.00 -15.14
N PRO A 185 -20.95 -23.18 -16.43
CA PRO A 185 -20.45 -22.39 -17.53
C PRO A 185 -21.04 -20.96 -17.46
N VAL A 186 -20.15 -19.96 -17.36
CA VAL A 186 -20.53 -18.53 -17.25
C VAL A 186 -20.18 -17.72 -18.48
N PHE A 187 -19.21 -18.18 -19.28
CA PHE A 187 -18.77 -17.47 -20.47
C PHE A 187 -18.22 -18.42 -21.55
N TYR A 188 -18.39 -18.07 -22.83
CA TYR A 188 -17.89 -18.83 -23.98
C TYR A 188 -17.07 -17.95 -24.91
N LEU A 189 -15.91 -18.45 -25.34
CA LEU A 189 -15.06 -17.86 -26.36
C LEU A 189 -14.74 -18.91 -27.44
N PRO A 190 -14.85 -18.59 -28.73
CA PRO A 190 -14.43 -19.48 -29.80
C PRO A 190 -12.92 -19.72 -29.78
N TYR A 191 -12.15 -18.70 -29.36
CA TYR A 191 -10.70 -18.75 -29.26
C TYR A 191 -10.21 -17.86 -28.13
N LEU A 192 -9.23 -18.34 -27.36
CA LEU A 192 -8.53 -17.61 -26.30
C LEU A 192 -7.05 -17.97 -26.38
N THR A 193 -6.18 -16.96 -26.33
CA THR A 193 -4.74 -17.18 -26.16
C THR A 193 -4.23 -16.35 -25.00
N HIS A 194 -3.31 -16.91 -24.25
CA HIS A 194 -2.65 -16.23 -23.15
C HIS A 194 -1.18 -16.67 -23.04
N PRO A 195 -0.31 -15.88 -22.41
CA PRO A 195 1.08 -16.25 -22.21
C PRO A 195 1.19 -17.49 -21.33
N ALA A 196 2.25 -18.24 -21.54
CA ALA A 196 2.64 -19.33 -20.67
C ALA A 196 3.04 -18.80 -19.28
N PRO A 197 2.98 -19.63 -18.24
CA PRO A 197 3.18 -19.20 -16.84
C PRO A 197 4.56 -18.66 -16.51
N ASN A 198 5.57 -18.97 -17.31
CA ASN A 198 6.94 -18.50 -17.19
C ASN A 198 7.16 -17.09 -17.79
N VAL A 199 6.19 -16.60 -18.56
CA VAL A 199 6.26 -15.28 -19.20
C VAL A 199 5.87 -14.21 -18.20
N LYS A 200 6.79 -13.31 -17.90
CA LYS A 200 6.54 -12.23 -16.93
C LYS A 200 5.69 -11.10 -17.49
N LYS A 201 5.87 -10.77 -18.79
CA LYS A 201 5.15 -9.68 -19.47
C LYS A 201 4.91 -10.03 -20.93
N ARG A 202 3.70 -9.85 -21.43
CA ARG A 202 3.34 -10.00 -22.84
C ARG A 202 2.22 -9.04 -23.23
N SER A 203 2.28 -8.50 -24.44
CA SER A 203 1.21 -7.68 -25.00
C SER A 203 -0.08 -8.49 -25.18
N GLY A 204 -1.22 -7.87 -24.90
CA GLY A 204 -2.54 -8.50 -25.06
C GLY A 204 -3.64 -7.73 -24.35
N PHE A 205 -4.88 -8.16 -24.60
CA PHE A 205 -6.05 -7.64 -23.91
C PHE A 205 -6.02 -8.01 -22.44
N LEU A 206 -6.33 -7.05 -21.59
CA LEU A 206 -6.60 -7.24 -20.16
C LEU A 206 -8.08 -7.56 -19.95
N ILE A 207 -8.44 -7.87 -18.72
CA ILE A 207 -9.83 -8.13 -18.35
C ILE A 207 -10.67 -6.88 -18.62
N PRO A 208 -11.78 -6.98 -19.35
CA PRO A 208 -12.69 -5.86 -19.55
C PRO A 208 -13.22 -5.35 -18.21
N LEU A 209 -13.34 -4.03 -18.09
CA LEU A 209 -13.93 -3.37 -16.93
C LEU A 209 -15.35 -2.94 -17.29
N PHE A 210 -16.29 -3.23 -16.39
CA PHE A 210 -17.69 -2.84 -16.52
C PHE A 210 -18.05 -1.97 -15.33
N LYS A 211 -18.61 -0.81 -15.59
CA LYS A 211 -19.12 0.11 -14.59
C LYS A 211 -20.54 0.53 -14.95
N SER A 212 -21.27 1.07 -14.00
CA SER A 212 -22.57 1.69 -14.21
C SER A 212 -22.71 2.88 -13.25
N SER A 213 -23.10 4.01 -13.77
CA SER A 213 -23.29 5.25 -13.04
C SER A 213 -24.66 5.86 -13.38
N THR A 214 -25.22 6.64 -12.47
CA THR A 214 -26.45 7.41 -12.74
C THR A 214 -26.22 8.51 -13.76
N ASP A 215 -25.00 9.04 -13.86
CA ASP A 215 -24.67 10.20 -14.69
C ASP A 215 -24.35 9.83 -16.14
N THR A 216 -23.73 8.66 -16.36
CA THR A 216 -23.22 8.23 -17.67
C THR A 216 -23.80 6.90 -18.14
N GLY A 217 -24.57 6.20 -17.29
CA GLY A 217 -25.14 4.90 -17.60
C GLY A 217 -24.13 3.76 -17.56
N ALA A 218 -24.26 2.80 -18.48
CA ALA A 218 -23.35 1.65 -18.59
C ALA A 218 -22.04 2.06 -19.28
N ASP A 219 -20.93 1.51 -18.82
CA ASP A 219 -19.59 1.85 -19.21
C ASP A 219 -18.74 0.58 -19.35
N VAL A 220 -18.09 0.43 -20.49
CA VAL A 220 -17.25 -0.73 -20.82
C VAL A 220 -15.89 -0.27 -21.30
N ALA A 221 -14.84 -0.61 -20.57
CA ALA A 221 -13.46 -0.41 -21.00
C ALA A 221 -12.81 -1.73 -21.41
N LEU A 222 -12.05 -1.74 -22.50
CA LEU A 222 -11.30 -2.89 -22.99
C LEU A 222 -9.81 -2.56 -23.05
N PRO A 223 -9.06 -2.67 -21.94
CA PRO A 223 -7.65 -2.31 -21.94
C PRO A 223 -6.80 -3.28 -22.76
N TYR A 224 -5.84 -2.74 -23.50
CA TYR A 224 -4.83 -3.49 -24.24
C TYR A 224 -3.43 -3.12 -23.74
N PHE A 225 -2.75 -4.08 -23.17
CA PHE A 225 -1.38 -3.93 -22.66
C PHE A 225 -0.37 -4.16 -23.79
N ILE A 226 0.59 -3.25 -23.93
CA ILE A 226 1.67 -3.29 -24.93
C ILE A 226 3.00 -3.38 -24.18
N ASN A 227 3.63 -4.54 -24.22
CA ASN A 227 4.97 -4.76 -23.71
C ASN A 227 5.98 -4.26 -24.73
N LEU A 228 6.51 -3.06 -24.56
CA LEU A 228 7.44 -2.44 -25.49
C LEU A 228 8.89 -2.86 -25.21
N ALA A 229 9.25 -2.92 -23.91
CA ALA A 229 10.58 -3.35 -23.46
C ALA A 229 10.48 -3.91 -22.02
N PRO A 230 11.54 -4.55 -21.48
CA PRO A 230 11.55 -5.04 -20.10
C PRO A 230 11.31 -3.95 -19.05
N ASP A 231 11.67 -2.72 -19.32
CA ASP A 231 11.67 -1.57 -18.43
C ASP A 231 10.59 -0.52 -18.71
N TYR A 232 9.85 -0.63 -19.84
CA TYR A 232 8.71 0.23 -20.11
C TYR A 232 7.60 -0.47 -20.87
N ASP A 233 6.39 -0.04 -20.62
CA ASP A 233 5.16 -0.55 -21.22
C ASP A 233 4.11 0.56 -21.38
N LEU A 234 3.11 0.28 -22.22
CA LEU A 234 1.96 1.14 -22.49
C LEU A 234 0.68 0.34 -22.38
N THR A 235 -0.32 0.87 -21.69
CA THR A 235 -1.69 0.34 -21.72
C THR A 235 -2.58 1.36 -22.42
N LEU A 236 -3.33 0.92 -23.43
CA LEU A 236 -4.39 1.71 -24.07
C LEU A 236 -5.74 1.16 -23.62
N SER A 237 -6.63 2.03 -23.18
CA SER A 237 -7.92 1.67 -22.60
C SER A 237 -9.07 2.38 -23.34
N PRO A 238 -9.46 1.93 -24.55
CA PRO A 238 -10.68 2.42 -25.17
C PRO A 238 -11.87 2.09 -24.26
N ARG A 239 -12.74 3.08 -24.05
CA ARG A 239 -13.89 3.04 -23.15
C ARG A 239 -15.10 3.57 -23.89
N TYR A 240 -16.15 2.78 -23.93
CA TYR A 240 -17.45 3.13 -24.49
C TYR A 240 -18.45 3.36 -23.37
N ILE A 241 -19.17 4.47 -23.45
CA ILE A 241 -20.13 4.91 -22.45
C ILE A 241 -21.52 4.96 -23.11
N SER A 242 -22.56 4.51 -22.42
CA SER A 242 -23.89 4.38 -23.02
C SER A 242 -24.60 5.71 -23.31
N ASP A 243 -24.07 6.83 -22.83
CA ASP A 243 -24.50 8.18 -23.24
C ASP A 243 -24.07 8.56 -24.68
N GLY A 244 -23.36 7.66 -25.37
CA GLY A 244 -22.84 7.88 -26.74
C GLY A 244 -21.36 8.30 -26.75
N SER A 245 -20.79 8.66 -25.61
CA SER A 245 -19.41 9.13 -25.54
C SER A 245 -18.40 7.98 -25.71
N SER A 246 -17.28 8.28 -26.37
CA SER A 246 -16.14 7.38 -26.50
C SER A 246 -14.89 8.04 -25.93
N MET A 247 -14.26 7.37 -24.97
CA MET A 247 -13.07 7.85 -24.28
C MET A 247 -11.89 6.96 -24.59
N LEU A 248 -10.70 7.53 -24.72
CA LEU A 248 -9.44 6.80 -24.79
C LEU A 248 -8.63 7.08 -23.53
N GLY A 249 -8.42 6.06 -22.72
CA GLY A 249 -7.45 6.05 -21.64
C GLY A 249 -6.09 5.54 -22.11
N PHE A 250 -5.03 6.03 -21.49
CA PHE A 250 -3.69 5.51 -21.69
C PHE A 250 -2.90 5.53 -20.37
N GLU A 251 -1.94 4.61 -20.23
CA GLU A 251 -0.98 4.57 -19.14
C GLU A 251 0.38 4.12 -19.68
N TRP A 252 1.36 5.01 -19.63
CA TRP A 252 2.77 4.72 -19.87
C TRP A 252 3.47 4.51 -18.53
N ARG A 253 4.25 3.43 -18.39
CA ARG A 253 5.06 3.16 -17.20
C ARG A 253 6.50 2.88 -17.62
N GLN A 254 7.44 3.51 -16.94
CA GLN A 254 8.85 3.31 -17.19
C GLN A 254 9.67 3.20 -15.91
N LYS A 255 10.58 2.25 -15.89
CA LYS A 255 11.62 2.10 -14.89
C LYS A 255 12.97 2.47 -15.51
N THR A 256 13.70 3.36 -14.85
CA THR A 256 15.07 3.76 -15.21
C THR A 256 16.06 3.22 -14.19
N SER A 257 17.34 3.41 -14.41
CA SER A 257 18.39 3.06 -13.42
C SER A 257 18.28 3.88 -12.12
N GLN A 258 17.68 5.06 -12.17
CA GLN A 258 17.56 5.97 -11.03
C GLN A 258 16.19 5.98 -10.37
N GLY A 259 15.14 5.47 -11.04
CA GLY A 259 13.80 5.52 -10.49
C GLY A 259 12.72 5.04 -11.45
N THR A 260 11.49 5.42 -11.16
CA THR A 260 10.32 5.07 -11.97
C THR A 260 9.49 6.31 -12.26
N TYR A 261 8.83 6.33 -13.41
CA TYR A 261 7.77 7.28 -13.67
C TYR A 261 6.63 6.65 -14.46
N ASN A 262 5.47 7.23 -14.33
CA ASN A 262 4.31 6.91 -15.17
C ASN A 262 3.65 8.19 -15.69
N ILE A 263 2.98 8.06 -16.82
CA ILE A 263 2.11 9.07 -17.39
C ILE A 263 0.81 8.37 -17.74
N ALA A 264 -0.30 8.85 -17.18
CA ALA A 264 -1.62 8.31 -17.45
C ALA A 264 -2.58 9.45 -17.78
N GLY A 265 -3.60 9.14 -18.54
CA GLY A 265 -4.60 10.13 -18.87
C GLY A 265 -5.79 9.52 -19.60
N ASN A 266 -6.84 10.31 -19.69
CA ASN A 266 -8.06 10.00 -20.42
C ASN A 266 -8.44 11.21 -21.26
N GLY A 267 -9.00 10.96 -22.43
CA GLY A 267 -9.47 12.02 -23.30
C GLY A 267 -10.66 11.58 -24.14
N LEU A 268 -11.58 12.50 -24.36
CA LEU A 268 -12.72 12.31 -25.24
C LEU A 268 -13.00 13.60 -26.02
N TRP A 269 -13.60 13.43 -27.18
CA TRP A 269 -14.16 14.53 -27.99
C TRP A 269 -15.66 14.46 -27.91
N LEU A 270 -16.30 15.61 -27.66
CA LEU A 270 -17.74 15.77 -27.64
C LEU A 270 -18.17 16.40 -28.95
N ASP A 271 -19.31 15.97 -29.46
CA ASP A 271 -20.00 16.68 -30.55
C ASP A 271 -20.60 18.00 -30.02
N GLU A 272 -20.80 18.99 -30.89
CA GLU A 272 -21.29 20.32 -30.50
C GLU A 272 -22.65 20.28 -29.79
N GLU A 273 -23.47 19.27 -30.05
CA GLU A 273 -24.80 19.10 -29.44
C GLU A 273 -24.75 18.60 -28.00
N ASP A 274 -23.65 17.90 -27.60
CA ASP A 274 -23.48 17.31 -26.26
C ASP A 274 -22.75 18.25 -25.29
N ASN A 275 -22.40 19.45 -25.73
CA ASN A 275 -21.58 20.39 -25.00
C ASN A 275 -22.40 21.33 -24.11
N LEU A 276 -22.96 20.81 -23.01
CA LEU A 276 -23.91 21.56 -22.17
C LEU A 276 -23.26 22.65 -21.30
N ASP A 277 -21.92 22.69 -21.13
CA ASP A 277 -21.31 23.57 -20.11
C ASP A 277 -20.09 24.41 -20.51
N ASN A 278 -19.46 24.16 -21.63
CA ASN A 278 -18.28 24.93 -22.08
C ASN A 278 -18.03 24.70 -23.58
N ASP A 279 -17.64 25.71 -24.33
CA ASP A 279 -17.20 25.66 -25.75
C ASP A 279 -15.99 24.69 -26.02
N LYS A 280 -15.76 23.69 -25.17
CA LYS A 280 -14.64 22.78 -25.31
C LYS A 280 -15.07 21.49 -26.02
N THR A 281 -14.61 21.32 -27.22
CA THR A 281 -14.77 20.07 -28.00
C THR A 281 -13.94 18.90 -27.46
N PHE A 282 -12.92 19.16 -26.64
CA PHE A 282 -12.07 18.16 -26.01
C PHE A 282 -12.10 18.27 -24.48
N ARG A 283 -12.33 17.12 -23.81
CA ARG A 283 -12.23 17.00 -22.35
C ARG A 283 -11.27 15.88 -21.98
N GLY A 284 -10.53 16.06 -20.90
CA GLY A 284 -9.57 15.04 -20.47
C GLY A 284 -8.79 15.39 -19.23
N ASN A 285 -7.95 14.44 -18.83
CA ASN A 285 -6.96 14.60 -17.76
C ASN A 285 -5.63 13.99 -18.15
N ILE A 286 -4.57 14.49 -17.56
CA ILE A 286 -3.24 13.89 -17.57
C ILE A 286 -2.72 13.89 -16.13
N GLN A 287 -2.23 12.74 -15.69
CA GLN A 287 -1.46 12.61 -14.48
C GLN A 287 -0.10 12.01 -14.81
N SER A 288 0.97 12.55 -14.22
CA SER A 288 2.30 11.99 -14.34
C SER A 288 2.97 11.99 -12.99
N LYS A 289 3.49 10.83 -12.55
CA LYS A 289 4.22 10.67 -11.29
C LYS A 289 5.60 10.13 -11.55
N GLY A 290 6.60 10.71 -10.88
CA GLY A 290 7.99 10.25 -10.95
C GLY A 290 8.67 10.28 -9.60
N ALA A 291 9.50 9.27 -9.33
CA ALA A 291 10.33 9.19 -8.14
C ALA A 291 11.72 8.68 -8.51
N PHE A 292 12.76 9.46 -8.17
CA PHE A 292 14.12 9.22 -8.58
C PHE A 292 15.08 9.32 -7.40
N LYS A 293 16.01 8.39 -7.32
CA LYS A 293 17.11 8.40 -6.37
C LYS A 293 18.34 9.01 -7.04
N LEU A 294 18.67 10.24 -6.69
CA LEU A 294 19.81 10.96 -7.28
C LEU A 294 21.14 10.51 -6.68
N SER A 295 21.16 10.20 -5.39
CA SER A 295 22.31 9.67 -4.67
C SER A 295 21.87 8.87 -3.43
N LYS A 296 22.82 8.48 -2.55
CA LYS A 296 22.49 7.77 -1.29
C LYS A 296 21.48 8.52 -0.43
N ASN A 297 21.59 9.85 -0.36
CA ASN A 297 20.81 10.69 0.55
C ASN A 297 19.86 11.64 -0.19
N TRP A 298 19.95 11.77 -1.52
CA TRP A 298 19.14 12.69 -2.32
C TRP A 298 18.12 11.94 -3.17
N GLN A 299 16.90 12.40 -3.15
CA GLN A 299 15.80 11.97 -4.00
C GLN A 299 15.10 13.17 -4.62
N ALA A 300 14.57 12.98 -5.81
CA ALA A 300 13.71 13.94 -6.49
C ALA A 300 12.45 13.23 -6.97
N GLY A 301 11.39 13.97 -7.12
CA GLY A 301 10.15 13.40 -7.67
C GLY A 301 9.15 14.48 -8.03
N TYR A 302 8.11 14.04 -8.67
CA TYR A 302 6.99 14.90 -9.04
C TYR A 302 5.69 14.10 -9.09
N ASP A 303 4.58 14.82 -8.94
CA ASP A 303 3.21 14.40 -9.21
C ASP A 303 2.53 15.56 -9.93
N TYR A 304 2.27 15.41 -11.21
CA TYR A 304 1.69 16.45 -12.06
C TYR A 304 0.27 16.08 -12.43
N TRP A 305 -0.64 17.05 -12.33
CA TRP A 305 -2.04 16.93 -12.71
C TRP A 305 -2.45 18.01 -13.69
N TRP A 306 -3.11 17.60 -14.74
CA TRP A 306 -3.86 18.47 -15.62
C TRP A 306 -5.26 17.91 -15.80
N VAL A 307 -6.27 18.74 -15.67
CA VAL A 307 -7.68 18.40 -15.85
C VAL A 307 -8.31 19.50 -16.71
N SER A 308 -9.13 19.13 -17.69
CA SER A 308 -9.75 20.09 -18.61
C SER A 308 -10.77 21.01 -17.95
N ASP A 309 -11.50 20.49 -16.97
CA ASP A 309 -12.57 21.18 -16.26
C ASP A 309 -12.91 20.44 -14.93
N LYS A 310 -13.61 21.13 -14.03
CA LYS A 310 -13.92 20.66 -12.68
C LYS A 310 -14.81 19.42 -12.64
N SER A 311 -15.67 19.20 -13.62
CA SER A 311 -16.64 18.11 -13.60
C SER A 311 -16.10 16.82 -14.22
N PHE A 312 -15.04 16.89 -15.04
CA PHE A 312 -14.56 15.78 -15.84
C PHE A 312 -14.25 14.53 -15.01
N MET A 313 -13.50 14.66 -13.91
CA MET A 313 -13.04 13.53 -13.12
C MET A 313 -14.19 12.78 -12.46
N ARG A 314 -15.14 13.50 -11.86
CA ARG A 314 -16.33 12.91 -11.22
C ARG A 314 -17.33 12.36 -12.23
N ARG A 315 -17.67 13.13 -13.27
CA ARG A 315 -18.66 12.72 -14.28
C ARG A 315 -18.32 11.36 -14.89
N TYR A 316 -17.04 11.13 -15.16
CA TYR A 316 -16.58 9.87 -15.79
C TYR A 316 -16.04 8.84 -14.79
N ASP A 317 -16.28 9.01 -13.49
CA ASP A 317 -15.89 8.10 -12.42
C ASP A 317 -14.39 7.73 -12.51
N ILE A 318 -13.53 8.76 -12.65
CA ILE A 318 -12.08 8.65 -12.71
C ILE A 318 -11.47 8.90 -11.32
N SER A 319 -11.92 9.97 -10.63
CA SER A 319 -11.57 10.29 -9.24
C SER A 319 -12.66 11.18 -8.63
N ASP A 320 -12.92 10.94 -7.33
CA ASP A 320 -13.81 11.74 -6.49
C ASP A 320 -13.07 12.80 -5.65
N ASP A 321 -11.75 12.98 -5.89
CA ASP A 321 -10.94 13.93 -5.15
C ASP A 321 -11.43 15.37 -5.37
N ASP A 322 -11.49 16.13 -4.28
CA ASP A 322 -11.87 17.55 -4.28
C ASP A 322 -10.74 18.45 -4.80
N PHE A 323 -9.50 18.02 -4.59
CA PHE A 323 -8.31 18.78 -4.97
C PHE A 323 -7.29 17.90 -5.68
N PHE A 324 -6.67 18.45 -6.72
CA PHE A 324 -5.56 17.85 -7.45
C PHE A 324 -4.31 18.70 -7.22
N THR A 325 -3.34 18.14 -6.50
CA THR A 325 -2.10 18.86 -6.19
C THR A 325 -0.98 18.42 -7.10
N SER A 326 -0.53 19.32 -7.97
CA SER A 326 0.73 19.16 -8.69
C SER A 326 1.89 19.50 -7.77
N LYS A 327 2.89 18.64 -7.72
CA LYS A 327 4.05 18.79 -6.86
C LYS A 327 5.33 18.38 -7.59
N ALA A 328 6.39 19.19 -7.47
CA ALA A 328 7.75 18.78 -7.77
C ALA A 328 8.61 18.98 -6.54
N TYR A 329 9.54 18.07 -6.27
CA TYR A 329 10.39 18.19 -5.08
C TYR A 329 11.79 17.62 -5.30
N ILE A 330 12.72 18.17 -4.53
CA ILE A 330 14.03 17.59 -4.28
C ILE A 330 14.26 17.54 -2.78
N ARG A 331 14.67 16.37 -2.27
CA ARG A 331 14.80 16.12 -0.84
C ARG A 331 16.11 15.44 -0.51
N GLN A 332 16.77 15.93 0.53
CA GLN A 332 17.87 15.25 1.19
C GLN A 332 17.43 14.70 2.53
N ILE A 333 17.78 13.45 2.82
CA ILE A 333 17.62 12.85 4.15
C ILE A 333 18.97 12.25 4.54
N ASN A 334 19.49 12.68 5.68
CA ASN A 334 20.74 12.18 6.24
C ASN A 334 20.55 11.92 7.74
N GLY A 335 20.25 10.66 8.10
CA GLY A 335 19.81 10.31 9.43
C GLY A 335 18.50 11.00 9.78
N ARG A 336 18.51 11.87 10.79
CA ARG A 336 17.37 12.69 11.23
C ARG A 336 17.29 14.04 10.50
N ASN A 337 18.37 14.44 9.83
CA ASN A 337 18.45 15.75 9.16
C ASN A 337 17.77 15.71 7.79
N MET A 338 17.03 16.76 7.47
CA MET A 338 16.26 16.87 6.23
C MET A 338 16.43 18.25 5.61
N VAL A 339 16.53 18.28 4.29
CA VAL A 339 16.28 19.45 3.44
C VAL A 339 15.26 19.05 2.38
N ASP A 340 14.19 19.81 2.25
CA ASP A 340 13.10 19.55 1.32
C ASP A 340 12.75 20.85 0.59
N VAL A 341 12.91 20.84 -0.71
CA VAL A 341 12.53 21.94 -1.61
C VAL A 341 11.41 21.44 -2.51
N ARG A 342 10.30 22.15 -2.54
CA ARG A 342 9.14 21.76 -3.35
C ARG A 342 8.46 22.95 -4.02
N LEU A 343 7.79 22.63 -5.12
CA LEU A 343 6.88 23.49 -5.85
C LEU A 343 5.51 22.83 -5.78
N LEU A 344 4.45 23.61 -5.56
CA LEU A 344 3.07 23.12 -5.45
C LEU A 344 2.15 23.98 -6.31
N ASP A 345 1.21 23.34 -6.97
CA ASP A 345 0.11 23.95 -7.71
C ASP A 345 -1.17 23.19 -7.38
N PHE A 346 -2.23 23.92 -7.02
CA PHE A 346 -3.49 23.33 -6.56
C PHE A 346 -4.59 23.62 -7.56
N LYS A 347 -5.35 22.57 -7.89
CA LYS A 347 -6.58 22.66 -8.68
C LYS A 347 -7.73 22.05 -7.91
N THR A 348 -8.93 22.60 -8.07
CA THR A 348 -10.11 22.10 -7.39
C THR A 348 -11.13 21.52 -8.36
N SER A 349 -11.80 20.44 -7.97
CA SER A 349 -12.99 19.89 -8.60
C SER A 349 -14.30 20.42 -7.98
N ILE A 350 -14.21 21.17 -6.89
CA ILE A 350 -15.36 21.75 -6.21
C ILE A 350 -15.91 22.90 -7.08
N PHE A 351 -17.17 22.78 -7.50
CA PHE A 351 -17.76 23.69 -8.48
C PHE A 351 -17.80 25.16 -8.01
N ASN A 352 -18.14 25.38 -6.73
CA ASN A 352 -18.33 26.71 -6.17
C ASN A 352 -17.02 27.37 -5.69
N LEU A 353 -15.88 26.69 -5.71
CA LEU A 353 -14.59 27.30 -5.37
C LEU A 353 -13.96 27.95 -6.60
N ASP A 354 -13.46 29.18 -6.45
CA ASP A 354 -12.71 29.84 -7.52
C ASP A 354 -11.36 29.17 -7.74
N GLU A 355 -11.10 28.72 -8.96
CA GLU A 355 -9.81 28.11 -9.34
C GLU A 355 -8.67 29.16 -9.28
N ASN A 356 -8.96 30.43 -9.56
CA ASN A 356 -7.98 31.50 -9.49
C ASN A 356 -7.62 31.91 -8.05
N ALA A 357 -8.43 31.50 -7.07
CA ALA A 357 -8.12 31.68 -5.64
C ALA A 357 -7.24 30.56 -5.07
N GLN A 358 -6.99 29.48 -5.85
CA GLN A 358 -6.07 28.45 -5.43
C GLN A 358 -4.63 28.95 -5.50
N PRO A 359 -3.77 28.65 -4.49
CA PRO A 359 -2.40 29.13 -4.45
C PRO A 359 -1.46 28.36 -5.40
N GLU A 360 -0.47 29.07 -5.93
CA GLU A 360 0.76 28.50 -6.48
C GLU A 360 1.88 28.74 -5.48
N VAL A 361 2.60 27.70 -5.09
CA VAL A 361 3.71 27.79 -4.13
C VAL A 361 5.03 27.49 -4.85
N ALA A 362 5.88 28.48 -4.95
CA ALA A 362 7.14 28.39 -5.67
C ALA A 362 8.23 29.37 -5.16
N PRO A 363 9.17 28.91 -4.32
CA PRO A 363 9.29 27.59 -3.70
C PRO A 363 8.71 27.50 -2.30
N GLN A 364 8.60 26.27 -1.76
CA GLN A 364 8.65 26.00 -0.33
C GLN A 364 9.96 25.28 -0.01
N ILE A 365 10.72 25.81 0.95
CA ILE A 365 11.98 25.24 1.42
C ILE A 365 11.85 24.92 2.89
N ARG A 366 11.99 23.66 3.25
CA ARG A 366 11.98 23.19 4.65
C ARG A 366 13.31 22.56 4.99
N THR A 367 13.85 22.92 6.16
CA THR A 367 15.04 22.27 6.71
C THR A 367 14.80 21.84 8.14
N GLU A 368 15.41 20.74 8.54
CA GLU A 368 15.37 20.23 9.90
C GLU A 368 16.73 19.60 10.24
N HIS A 369 17.36 20.12 11.30
CA HIS A 369 18.68 19.69 11.73
C HIS A 369 18.69 19.43 13.23
N TYR A 370 19.31 18.34 13.63
CA TYR A 370 19.43 17.90 15.03
C TYR A 370 20.88 17.92 15.46
N PHE A 371 21.11 18.47 16.64
CA PHE A 371 22.41 18.52 17.30
C PHE A 371 22.29 17.88 18.67
N ASP A 372 22.90 16.69 18.80
CA ASP A 372 22.87 15.92 20.04
C ASP A 372 23.86 16.48 21.08
N ASN A 373 23.57 16.24 22.36
CA ASN A 373 24.43 16.56 23.51
C ASN A 373 24.76 18.03 23.74
N LEU A 374 23.97 18.95 23.21
CA LEU A 374 24.13 20.38 23.55
C LEU A 374 23.60 20.63 24.97
N ALA A 375 24.46 21.04 25.91
CA ALA A 375 24.13 21.20 27.32
C ALA A 375 23.40 20.00 27.96
N GLY A 376 23.74 18.78 27.50
CA GLY A 376 23.12 17.53 27.96
C GLY A 376 21.71 17.28 27.44
N GLY A 377 21.27 18.03 26.45
CA GLY A 377 20.01 17.89 25.73
C GLY A 377 20.23 17.82 24.23
N GLU A 378 19.15 17.90 23.49
CA GLU A 378 19.10 17.93 22.02
C GLU A 378 18.64 19.30 21.57
N LEU A 379 19.30 19.89 20.56
CA LEU A 379 18.87 21.08 19.86
C LEU A 379 18.34 20.69 18.48
N ARG A 380 17.11 21.06 18.19
CA ARG A 380 16.50 21.00 16.86
C ARG A 380 16.47 22.41 16.26
N VAL A 381 16.90 22.54 15.02
CA VAL A 381 16.83 23.77 14.23
C VAL A 381 16.00 23.49 13.00
N THR A 382 14.93 24.25 12.82
CA THR A 382 14.04 24.13 11.65
C THR A 382 13.95 25.45 10.91
N SER A 383 13.72 25.40 9.61
CA SER A 383 13.33 26.57 8.81
C SER A 383 12.24 26.20 7.81
N ASP A 384 11.34 27.16 7.56
CA ASP A 384 10.32 27.09 6.51
C ASP A 384 10.31 28.43 5.76
N ILE A 385 10.57 28.37 4.47
CA ILE A 385 10.52 29.53 3.58
C ILE A 385 9.50 29.20 2.51
N ILE A 386 8.51 30.05 2.33
CA ILE A 386 7.45 29.87 1.34
C ILE A 386 7.24 31.16 0.56
N SER A 387 7.10 31.03 -0.75
CA SER A 387 6.58 32.08 -1.63
C SER A 387 5.31 31.55 -2.28
N MET A 388 4.21 32.23 -2.07
CA MET A 388 2.88 31.83 -2.49
C MET A 388 2.19 32.99 -3.21
N SER A 389 1.62 32.71 -4.37
CA SER A 389 0.90 33.68 -5.18
C SER A 389 -0.46 33.14 -5.64
N ARG A 390 -1.39 34.05 -5.92
CA ARG A 390 -2.73 33.77 -6.43
C ARG A 390 -3.13 34.78 -7.49
N LYS A 391 -3.95 34.33 -8.43
CA LYS A 391 -4.58 35.28 -9.36
C LYS A 391 -5.65 36.12 -8.69
N ASN A 392 -6.47 35.49 -7.82
CA ASN A 392 -7.48 36.13 -6.98
C ASN A 392 -7.18 35.82 -5.52
N GLY A 393 -6.91 36.86 -4.71
CA GLY A 393 -6.59 36.71 -3.28
C GLY A 393 -5.21 37.25 -2.91
N ALA A 394 -4.80 37.01 -1.68
CA ALA A 394 -3.58 37.53 -1.12
C ALA A 394 -2.35 36.69 -1.53
N ASP A 395 -1.27 37.36 -1.89
CA ASP A 395 0.05 36.75 -2.02
C ASP A 395 0.75 36.74 -0.63
N LEU A 396 1.60 35.77 -0.39
CA LEU A 396 2.34 35.63 0.86
C LEU A 396 3.76 35.13 0.61
N ASN A 397 4.74 35.88 1.10
CA ASN A 397 6.12 35.43 1.27
C ASN A 397 6.40 35.32 2.77
N ARG A 398 6.85 34.15 3.21
CA ARG A 398 7.15 33.92 4.63
C ARG A 398 8.50 33.23 4.78
N ALA A 399 9.27 33.68 5.76
CA ALA A 399 10.49 33.02 6.19
C ALA A 399 10.46 32.80 7.70
N VAL A 400 10.55 31.56 8.13
CA VAL A 400 10.56 31.15 9.53
C VAL A 400 11.85 30.41 9.85
N ALA A 401 12.46 30.77 10.99
CA ALA A 401 13.54 30.00 11.61
C ALA A 401 13.19 29.71 13.06
N GLU A 402 13.36 28.48 13.49
CA GLU A 402 13.02 28.04 14.83
C GLU A 402 14.13 27.18 15.42
N THR A 403 14.38 27.37 16.71
CA THR A 403 15.29 26.57 17.52
C THR A 403 14.53 26.01 18.71
N GLU A 404 14.66 24.73 18.96
CA GLU A 404 14.06 24.01 20.08
C GLU A 404 15.12 23.18 20.78
N TRP A 405 15.36 23.46 22.05
CA TRP A 405 16.24 22.67 22.90
C TRP A 405 15.41 21.86 23.90
N ASN A 406 15.69 20.57 24.01
CA ASN A 406 14.98 19.65 24.87
C ASN A 406 15.96 18.78 25.67
N ARG A 407 15.68 18.59 26.97
CA ARG A 407 16.43 17.70 27.84
C ARG A 407 15.52 16.96 28.79
N GLN A 408 15.59 15.65 28.78
CA GLN A 408 14.88 14.80 29.74
C GLN A 408 15.81 14.40 30.90
N SER A 409 15.29 14.40 32.11
CA SER A 409 15.95 13.92 33.32
C SER A 409 15.02 13.01 34.11
N ILE A 410 15.51 11.84 34.49
CA ILE A 410 14.77 10.91 35.34
C ILE A 410 15.40 10.90 36.73
N LEU A 411 14.63 11.33 37.71
CA LEU A 411 15.08 11.40 39.10
C LEU A 411 15.03 10.00 39.74
N LYS A 412 15.83 9.79 40.80
CA LYS A 412 15.84 8.52 41.55
C LYS A 412 14.48 8.14 42.14
N SER A 413 13.59 9.11 42.36
CA SER A 413 12.20 8.93 42.81
C SER A 413 11.24 8.46 41.69
N GLY A 414 11.72 8.32 40.44
CA GLY A 414 10.90 7.92 39.30
C GLY A 414 10.21 9.09 38.60
N GLN A 415 10.39 10.33 39.06
CA GLN A 415 9.86 11.53 38.39
C GLN A 415 10.63 11.78 37.10
N ILE A 416 9.92 12.16 36.05
CA ILE A 416 10.46 12.53 34.75
C ILE A 416 10.28 14.02 34.58
N LEU A 417 11.37 14.72 34.31
CA LEU A 417 11.39 16.15 34.05
C LEU A 417 11.91 16.38 32.64
N ASP A 418 11.09 16.99 31.82
CA ASP A 418 11.44 17.41 30.46
C ASP A 418 11.60 18.95 30.50
N TYR A 419 12.83 19.44 30.38
CA TYR A 419 13.16 20.85 30.23
C TYR A 419 13.18 21.19 28.76
N PHE A 420 12.55 22.30 28.40
CA PHE A 420 12.53 22.74 27.01
C PHE A 420 12.58 24.25 26.91
N GLY A 421 13.00 24.72 25.76
CA GLY A 421 12.98 26.14 25.44
C GLY A 421 13.40 26.38 24.00
N GLY A 422 12.85 27.43 23.42
CA GLY A 422 13.06 27.72 22.02
C GLY A 422 12.84 29.17 21.67
N VAL A 423 13.25 29.46 20.45
CA VAL A 423 13.04 30.78 19.82
C VAL A 423 12.59 30.55 18.39
N ARG A 424 11.50 31.22 17.99
CA ARG A 424 11.00 31.27 16.62
C ARG A 424 11.01 32.70 16.15
N GLY A 425 11.73 32.99 15.05
CA GLY A 425 11.67 34.22 14.30
C GLY A 425 10.94 34.01 12.99
N ALA A 426 9.99 34.89 12.66
CA ALA A 426 9.25 34.81 11.41
C ALA A 426 9.14 36.20 10.78
N TYR A 427 9.32 36.26 9.47
CA TYR A 427 9.11 37.41 8.62
C TYR A 427 8.03 37.10 7.61
N TYR A 428 7.09 38.03 7.44
CA TYR A 428 5.95 37.96 6.53
C TYR A 428 5.96 39.22 5.66
N ASP A 429 5.84 39.02 4.34
CA ASP A 429 5.54 40.02 3.32
C ASP A 429 4.28 39.54 2.61
N TYR A 430 3.18 40.23 2.73
CA TYR A 430 1.89 39.76 2.27
C TYR A 430 1.04 40.89 1.69
N GLU A 431 0.07 40.50 0.88
CA GLU A 431 -0.96 41.38 0.36
C GLU A 431 -2.28 41.09 1.07
N THR A 432 -3.00 42.13 1.46
CA THR A 432 -4.40 42.04 1.90
C THR A 432 -5.30 42.51 0.77
N ASP A 433 -6.28 41.68 0.41
CA ASP A 433 -7.26 41.99 -0.63
C ASP A 433 -8.55 42.49 0.03
N SER A 434 -8.85 43.77 -0.10
CA SER A 434 -10.11 44.36 0.34
C SER A 434 -11.16 44.47 -0.76
N GLY A 435 -10.96 43.73 -1.88
CA GLY A 435 -11.88 43.69 -3.05
C GLY A 435 -11.72 44.87 -4.02
N GLU A 436 -11.23 46.04 -3.58
CA GLU A 436 -10.97 47.18 -4.45
C GLU A 436 -9.48 47.59 -4.50
N GLN A 437 -8.69 47.22 -3.49
CA GLN A 437 -7.26 47.55 -3.41
C GLN A 437 -6.48 46.43 -2.76
N ARG A 438 -5.35 46.05 -3.38
CA ARG A 438 -4.33 45.21 -2.75
C ARG A 438 -3.36 46.10 -2.00
N ASN A 439 -3.31 45.95 -0.68
CA ASN A 439 -2.37 46.64 0.19
C ASN A 439 -1.25 45.68 0.58
N LYS A 440 0.00 46.13 0.41
CA LYS A 440 1.18 45.40 0.89
C LYS A 440 1.43 45.74 2.33
N ASP A 441 1.77 44.71 3.10
CA ASP A 441 2.12 44.85 4.51
C ASP A 441 3.26 43.88 4.86
N GLU A 442 4.03 44.24 5.88
CA GLU A 442 5.16 43.44 6.36
C GLU A 442 5.07 43.29 7.88
N ASP A 443 5.29 42.06 8.34
CA ASP A 443 5.32 41.77 9.78
C ASP A 443 6.55 40.96 10.15
N THR A 444 7.07 41.22 11.35
CA THR A 444 8.12 40.42 11.97
C THR A 444 7.67 39.97 13.35
N VAL A 445 7.69 38.65 13.54
CA VAL A 445 7.28 38.02 14.80
C VAL A 445 8.49 37.34 15.44
N LEU A 446 8.70 37.62 16.74
CA LEU A 446 9.71 36.94 17.55
C LEU A 446 9.02 36.30 18.76
N LEU A 447 9.04 35.00 18.82
CA LEU A 447 8.50 34.20 19.91
C LEU A 447 9.63 33.48 20.63
N ALA A 448 9.66 33.62 21.95
CA ALA A 448 10.58 32.87 22.79
C ALA A 448 9.79 32.19 23.89
N HIS A 449 10.13 30.96 24.18
CA HIS A 449 9.49 30.22 25.26
C HIS A 449 10.49 29.37 26.03
N THR A 450 10.12 29.04 27.25
CA THR A 450 10.81 28.05 28.08
C THR A 450 9.81 27.38 29.00
N GLY A 451 10.09 26.13 29.38
CA GLY A 451 9.18 25.44 30.27
C GLY A 451 9.74 24.16 30.86
N ILE A 452 8.92 23.57 31.70
CA ILE A 452 9.19 22.28 32.34
C ILE A 452 7.91 21.46 32.29
N LYS A 453 8.02 20.21 31.81
CA LYS A 453 6.99 19.21 31.92
C LYS A 453 7.40 18.17 32.94
N TRP A 454 6.60 17.97 33.95
CA TRP A 454 6.75 16.97 34.97
C TRP A 454 5.77 15.84 34.76
N ARG A 455 6.27 14.60 34.86
CA ARG A 455 5.48 13.36 34.83
C ARG A 455 5.89 12.43 35.94
N MET A 456 4.93 11.72 36.52
CA MET A 456 5.21 10.75 37.57
C MET A 456 4.40 9.45 37.33
N PRO A 457 4.93 8.47 36.58
CA PRO A 457 4.24 7.22 36.36
C PRO A 457 4.25 6.35 37.61
N PHE A 458 3.06 6.07 38.18
CA PHE A 458 2.84 5.09 39.23
C PHE A 458 2.39 3.77 38.61
N ILE A 459 3.12 2.70 38.89
CA ILE A 459 2.83 1.38 38.36
C ILE A 459 2.56 0.42 39.49
N LYS A 460 1.34 -0.18 39.52
CA LYS A 460 1.00 -1.28 40.42
C LYS A 460 0.77 -2.53 39.59
N ARG A 461 1.67 -3.50 39.74
CA ARG A 461 1.49 -4.83 39.14
C ARG A 461 0.58 -5.68 40.02
N GLN A 462 -0.28 -6.45 39.38
CA GLN A 462 -1.19 -7.42 40.00
C GLN A 462 -0.95 -8.80 39.37
N GLU A 463 -1.53 -9.86 39.95
CA GLU A 463 -1.39 -11.21 39.38
C GLU A 463 -1.97 -11.30 37.95
N THR A 464 -2.96 -10.50 37.64
CA THR A 464 -3.73 -10.50 36.39
C THR A 464 -3.61 -9.20 35.60
N GLY A 465 -2.47 -8.47 35.69
CA GLY A 465 -2.28 -7.25 34.92
C GLY A 465 -1.50 -6.16 35.63
N ALA A 466 -1.71 -4.92 35.19
CA ALA A 466 -1.06 -3.73 35.75
C ALA A 466 -2.00 -2.53 35.73
N VAL A 467 -1.83 -1.65 36.71
CA VAL A 467 -2.44 -0.32 36.72
C VAL A 467 -1.32 0.70 36.62
N ILE A 468 -1.42 1.59 35.65
CA ILE A 468 -0.51 2.72 35.44
C ILE A 468 -1.32 3.99 35.60
N ILE A 469 -0.87 4.90 36.48
CA ILE A 469 -1.44 6.23 36.64
C ILE A 469 -0.31 7.23 36.47
N GLU A 470 -0.41 8.10 35.48
CA GLU A 470 0.61 9.09 35.17
C GLU A 470 0.01 10.50 35.20
N PRO A 471 0.08 11.20 36.37
CA PRO A 471 -0.16 12.63 36.41
C PRO A 471 0.94 13.36 35.64
N THR A 472 0.53 14.35 34.87
CA THR A 472 1.39 15.23 34.07
C THR A 472 1.02 16.67 34.37
N ALA A 473 2.03 17.53 34.59
CA ALA A 473 1.89 18.97 34.73
C ALA A 473 2.97 19.66 33.90
N GLN A 474 2.60 20.72 33.22
CA GLN A 474 3.51 21.53 32.40
C GLN A 474 3.32 22.99 32.68
N VAL A 475 4.44 23.72 32.79
CA VAL A 475 4.44 25.20 32.86
C VAL A 475 5.25 25.71 31.68
N ILE A 476 4.68 26.65 30.96
CA ILE A 476 5.31 27.32 29.84
C ILE A 476 5.31 28.81 30.12
N PHE A 477 6.47 29.43 29.98
CA PHE A 477 6.66 30.88 29.96
C PHE A 477 6.99 31.30 28.54
N ALA A 478 6.17 32.13 27.93
CA ALA A 478 6.36 32.65 26.58
C ALA A 478 6.03 34.14 26.52
N ASN A 479 6.72 34.85 25.62
CA ASN A 479 6.37 36.22 25.34
C ASN A 479 5.03 36.31 24.60
N GLU A 480 4.47 37.53 24.58
CA GLU A 480 3.30 37.84 23.76
C GLU A 480 3.68 38.03 22.30
N GLU A 481 2.71 37.90 21.41
CA GLU A 481 2.88 38.23 20.01
C GLU A 481 3.19 39.72 19.85
N THR A 482 4.12 40.03 18.94
CA THR A 482 4.58 41.40 18.68
C THR A 482 4.00 41.96 17.38
N SER A 483 3.24 41.18 16.61
CA SER A 483 2.66 41.64 15.35
C SER A 483 1.38 42.43 15.58
N GLU A 484 1.30 43.60 14.98
CA GLU A 484 0.09 44.45 14.92
C GLU A 484 -0.71 44.22 13.63
N GLY A 485 -0.12 43.51 12.62
CA GLY A 485 -0.68 43.30 11.29
C GLY A 485 -1.72 42.20 11.21
N ALA A 486 -2.43 42.12 10.08
CA ALA A 486 -3.43 41.11 9.78
C ALA A 486 -2.82 39.97 8.95
N ILE A 487 -1.83 39.25 9.50
CA ILE A 487 -1.17 38.14 8.82
C ILE A 487 -2.23 37.14 8.30
N PRO A 488 -2.27 36.86 6.99
CA PRO A 488 -3.16 35.85 6.42
C PRO A 488 -2.97 34.48 7.07
N ASN A 489 -4.03 33.71 7.18
CA ASN A 489 -3.95 32.36 7.74
C ASN A 489 -4.04 31.32 6.62
N GLU A 490 -2.91 30.80 6.19
CA GLU A 490 -2.80 29.87 5.08
C GLU A 490 -2.54 28.42 5.51
N ASP A 491 -1.93 28.21 6.66
CA ASP A 491 -1.51 26.88 7.10
C ASP A 491 -1.92 26.50 8.54
N SER A 492 -2.59 27.41 9.26
CA SER A 492 -3.11 27.17 10.61
C SER A 492 -4.63 27.02 10.60
N LEU A 493 -5.16 26.27 9.62
CA LEU A 493 -6.61 26.17 9.37
C LEU A 493 -7.30 25.04 10.14
N SER A 494 -6.55 24.04 10.60
CA SER A 494 -7.10 22.88 11.29
C SER A 494 -6.31 22.62 12.57
N SER A 495 -6.71 23.25 13.64
CA SER A 495 -6.17 22.96 14.96
C SER A 495 -7.32 22.59 15.87
N GLU A 496 -7.43 21.32 16.17
CA GLU A 496 -8.36 20.84 17.18
C GLU A 496 -7.66 20.82 18.53
N PHE A 497 -8.34 21.26 19.58
CA PHE A 497 -7.82 21.14 20.93
C PHE A 497 -8.28 19.81 21.52
N ASP A 498 -7.31 18.92 21.76
CA ASP A 498 -7.54 17.57 22.28
C ASP A 498 -6.40 17.12 23.23
N SER A 499 -6.45 15.89 23.67
CA SER A 499 -5.44 15.30 24.56
C SER A 499 -4.06 15.15 23.90
N LEU A 500 -3.98 15.08 22.58
CA LEU A 500 -2.73 14.89 21.83
C LEU A 500 -1.90 16.19 21.84
N ASN A 501 -2.57 17.35 21.78
CA ASN A 501 -1.88 18.63 21.73
C ASN A 501 -1.95 19.43 23.03
N LEU A 502 -2.60 18.93 24.09
CA LEU A 502 -2.68 19.61 25.38
C LEU A 502 -1.31 20.04 25.92
N PHE A 503 -0.30 19.17 25.80
CA PHE A 503 1.06 19.40 26.29
C PHE A 503 2.05 19.81 25.19
N GLU A 504 1.58 20.17 24.00
CA GLU A 504 2.43 20.74 22.96
C GLU A 504 2.70 22.22 23.23
N VAL A 505 3.90 22.69 22.91
CA VAL A 505 4.27 24.11 23.06
C VAL A 505 3.45 24.95 22.10
N TYR A 506 3.45 24.57 20.83
CA TYR A 506 2.65 25.18 19.78
C TYR A 506 1.51 24.23 19.40
N ARG A 507 0.29 24.59 19.73
CA ARG A 507 -0.92 23.80 19.47
C ARG A 507 -1.50 24.05 18.08
N GLN A 508 -1.15 25.18 17.48
CA GLN A 508 -1.55 25.53 16.12
C GLN A 508 -0.72 24.76 15.10
N THR A 509 -1.36 24.32 14.02
CA THR A 509 -0.63 23.81 12.85
C THR A 509 0.02 24.97 12.10
N GLY A 510 1.12 24.71 11.38
CA GLY A 510 1.78 25.71 10.55
C GLY A 510 2.47 26.84 11.31
N TYR A 511 2.52 28.01 10.68
CA TYR A 511 3.30 29.15 11.16
C TYR A 511 2.55 30.51 11.11
N ASP A 512 1.27 30.51 10.76
CA ASP A 512 0.51 31.77 10.58
C ASP A 512 -0.30 32.16 11.82
N ARG A 513 -0.42 31.24 12.79
CA ARG A 513 -1.03 31.52 14.11
C ARG A 513 -0.09 31.05 15.20
N PHE A 514 -0.14 31.77 16.33
CA PHE A 514 0.83 31.63 17.39
C PHE A 514 0.16 31.28 18.71
N ASP A 515 0.82 30.42 19.47
CA ASP A 515 0.45 30.08 20.82
C ASP A 515 1.41 30.87 21.76
N THR A 516 0.94 31.94 22.39
CA THR A 516 1.74 32.92 23.13
C THR A 516 1.27 33.04 24.57
N GLY A 517 2.05 33.75 25.42
CA GLY A 517 1.75 33.96 26.81
C GLY A 517 2.05 32.77 27.72
N ASN A 518 1.91 32.99 29.03
CA ASN A 518 2.20 31.97 30.02
C ASN A 518 1.06 30.94 30.12
N ARG A 519 1.41 29.67 30.28
CA ARG A 519 0.45 28.58 30.29
C ARG A 519 0.79 27.51 31.33
N PHE A 520 -0.24 26.94 31.93
CA PHE A 520 -0.17 25.82 32.85
C PHE A 520 -1.12 24.72 32.39
N ASP A 521 -0.57 23.56 32.04
CA ASP A 521 -1.31 22.42 31.56
C ASP A 521 -1.27 21.28 32.57
N VAL A 522 -2.38 20.61 32.82
CA VAL A 522 -2.47 19.47 33.72
C VAL A 522 -3.26 18.35 33.09
N GLY A 523 -2.89 17.13 33.40
CA GLY A 523 -3.65 15.96 32.98
C GLY A 523 -3.23 14.70 33.74
N VAL A 524 -4.08 13.70 33.68
CA VAL A 524 -3.84 12.39 34.26
C VAL A 524 -4.18 11.33 33.23
N ASN A 525 -3.19 10.53 32.88
CA ASN A 525 -3.38 9.35 32.06
C ASN A 525 -3.45 8.11 32.96
N THR A 526 -4.44 7.26 32.75
CA THR A 526 -4.63 6.02 33.50
C THR A 526 -4.81 4.86 32.51
N VAL A 527 -4.02 3.79 32.71
CA VAL A 527 -4.10 2.57 31.93
C VAL A 527 -4.27 1.39 32.87
N PHE A 528 -5.31 0.59 32.64
CA PHE A 528 -5.53 -0.68 33.30
C PHE A 528 -5.30 -1.79 32.30
N GLU A 529 -4.21 -2.51 32.45
CA GLU A 529 -3.94 -3.73 31.71
C GLU A 529 -4.47 -4.92 32.48
N VAL A 530 -5.26 -5.76 31.82
CA VAL A 530 -5.85 -6.98 32.42
C VAL A 530 -5.35 -8.17 31.62
N ASP A 531 -5.25 -9.35 32.27
CA ASP A 531 -4.90 -10.62 31.62
C ASP A 531 -5.72 -10.86 30.34
N LYS A 532 -5.08 -11.53 29.37
CA LYS A 532 -5.64 -11.87 28.05
C LYS A 532 -5.69 -10.71 27.05
N GLY A 533 -4.88 -9.65 27.24
CA GLY A 533 -4.73 -8.57 26.27
C GLY A 533 -5.89 -7.60 26.25
N SER A 534 -6.60 -7.45 27.37
CA SER A 534 -7.58 -6.38 27.57
C SER A 534 -6.92 -5.17 28.21
N SER A 535 -7.21 -3.97 27.70
CA SER A 535 -6.75 -2.71 28.29
C SER A 535 -7.87 -1.68 28.34
N TYR A 536 -7.88 -0.88 29.40
CA TYR A 536 -8.74 0.29 29.56
C TYR A 536 -7.85 1.52 29.67
N ARG A 537 -8.18 2.57 28.98
CA ARG A 537 -7.45 3.84 29.01
C ARG A 537 -8.41 4.97 29.37
N MET A 538 -7.94 5.89 30.18
CA MET A 538 -8.64 7.12 30.51
C MET A 538 -7.63 8.26 30.63
N PHE A 539 -7.92 9.36 29.96
CA PHE A 539 -7.18 10.60 30.11
C PHE A 539 -8.16 11.71 30.48
N VAL A 540 -7.76 12.56 31.41
CA VAL A 540 -8.46 13.80 31.75
C VAL A 540 -7.44 14.91 31.79
N GLY A 541 -7.73 16.04 31.14
CA GLY A 541 -6.81 17.17 31.11
C GLY A 541 -7.47 18.53 30.91
N LYS A 542 -6.72 19.56 31.25
CA LYS A 542 -7.14 20.98 31.15
C LYS A 542 -5.94 21.90 31.04
N SER A 543 -6.12 23.06 30.43
CA SER A 543 -5.11 24.09 30.26
C SER A 543 -5.59 25.42 30.87
N TYR A 544 -4.66 26.17 31.42
CA TYR A 544 -4.89 27.52 31.99
C TYR A 544 -3.89 28.51 31.41
N ARG A 545 -4.34 29.73 31.07
CA ARG A 545 -3.54 30.81 30.53
C ARG A 545 -3.64 32.07 31.43
N ASP A 546 -2.60 32.85 31.44
CA ASP A 546 -2.65 34.19 32.08
C ASP A 546 -3.47 35.17 31.23
N LYS A 547 -3.42 35.04 29.90
CA LYS A 547 -4.15 35.88 28.95
C LYS A 547 -4.77 35.00 27.83
N ALA A 548 -5.94 35.39 27.37
CA ALA A 548 -6.53 34.86 26.15
C ALA A 548 -5.70 35.26 24.91
N LEU A 549 -5.73 34.46 23.86
CA LEU A 549 -5.07 34.80 22.59
C LEU A 549 -5.90 35.88 21.86
N GLU A 550 -5.23 36.85 21.26
CA GLU A 550 -5.89 37.88 20.47
C GLU A 550 -6.44 37.37 19.14
N ARG A 551 -5.80 36.34 18.59
CA ARG A 551 -6.16 35.73 17.28
C ARG A 551 -6.24 34.22 17.39
N PRO A 552 -7.24 33.67 18.09
CA PRO A 552 -7.40 32.24 18.19
C PRO A 552 -7.87 31.67 16.86
N THR A 553 -7.50 30.40 16.58
CA THR A 553 -8.15 29.64 15.51
C THR A 553 -9.54 29.20 15.99
N ILE A 554 -10.54 29.30 15.15
CA ILE A 554 -11.92 28.91 15.47
C ILE A 554 -11.94 27.44 15.96
N GLY A 555 -12.67 27.21 17.07
CA GLY A 555 -12.77 25.87 17.66
C GLY A 555 -11.64 25.47 18.61
N THR A 556 -10.62 26.33 18.82
CA THR A 556 -9.46 26.03 19.70
C THR A 556 -9.64 26.50 21.13
N GLU A 557 -10.64 27.35 21.42
CA GLU A 557 -10.90 28.01 22.72
C GLU A 557 -9.69 28.72 23.35
N GLN A 558 -8.81 29.19 22.53
CA GLN A 558 -7.65 29.95 22.96
C GLN A 558 -8.00 31.42 23.27
N ASP A 559 -9.25 31.81 23.04
CA ASP A 559 -9.86 33.09 23.45
C ASP A 559 -10.26 33.10 24.94
N ALA A 560 -10.21 31.94 25.62
CA ALA A 560 -10.48 31.83 27.06
C ALA A 560 -9.20 31.67 27.90
N LYS A 561 -9.26 32.05 29.18
CA LYS A 561 -8.16 31.84 30.14
C LYS A 561 -8.08 30.41 30.65
N ALA A 562 -9.17 29.67 30.63
CA ALA A 562 -9.23 28.26 30.96
C ALA A 562 -9.79 27.53 29.76
N SER A 563 -9.17 26.43 29.37
CA SER A 563 -9.70 25.59 28.31
C SER A 563 -10.87 24.77 28.81
N ASP A 564 -11.58 24.18 27.88
CA ASP A 564 -12.49 23.08 28.13
C ASP A 564 -11.82 21.87 28.80
N TRP A 565 -12.64 21.04 29.42
CA TRP A 565 -12.21 19.73 29.90
C TRP A 565 -12.08 18.72 28.76
N LEU A 566 -10.93 18.09 28.69
CA LEU A 566 -10.66 16.98 27.77
C LEU A 566 -10.79 15.66 28.50
N LEU A 567 -11.52 14.72 27.92
CA LEU A 567 -11.69 13.37 28.42
C LEU A 567 -11.55 12.37 27.29
N ASP A 568 -10.54 11.50 27.36
CA ASP A 568 -10.45 10.35 26.48
C ASP A 568 -10.75 9.08 27.28
N ILE A 569 -11.46 8.17 26.65
CA ILE A 569 -11.76 6.84 27.19
C ILE A 569 -11.53 5.79 26.11
N GLY A 570 -10.93 4.70 26.50
CA GLY A 570 -10.65 3.60 25.58
C GLY A 570 -10.75 2.25 26.26
N PHE A 571 -11.21 1.28 25.50
CA PHE A 571 -11.23 -0.12 25.88
C PHE A 571 -10.79 -0.96 24.69
N GLU A 572 -9.91 -1.92 24.92
CA GLU A 572 -9.50 -2.89 23.91
C GLU A 572 -9.45 -4.30 24.51
N GLN A 573 -9.97 -5.27 23.79
CA GLN A 573 -9.84 -6.69 24.09
C GLN A 573 -9.13 -7.39 22.93
N GLY A 574 -7.82 -7.33 22.93
CA GLY A 574 -7.01 -7.76 21.80
C GLY A 574 -7.43 -7.05 20.51
N SER A 575 -7.56 -7.81 19.42
CA SER A 575 -8.12 -7.31 18.14
C SER A 575 -9.61 -7.62 17.97
N ALA A 576 -10.27 -8.18 19.01
CA ALA A 576 -11.62 -8.70 18.87
C ALA A 576 -12.71 -7.64 19.13
N LEU A 577 -12.48 -6.74 20.07
CA LEU A 577 -13.44 -5.70 20.46
C LEU A 577 -12.67 -4.49 20.96
N GLY A 578 -13.10 -3.31 20.56
CA GLY A 578 -12.58 -2.07 21.09
C GLY A 578 -13.55 -0.93 20.98
N PHE A 579 -13.32 0.05 21.84
CA PHE A 579 -13.99 1.34 21.88
C PHE A 579 -12.95 2.42 22.16
N ASN A 580 -12.97 3.50 21.42
CA ASN A 580 -12.21 4.71 21.69
C ASN A 580 -13.15 5.90 21.61
N GLY A 581 -13.09 6.81 22.58
CA GLY A 581 -13.90 8.01 22.62
C GLY A 581 -13.09 9.20 23.12
N GLN A 582 -13.25 10.34 22.46
CA GLN A 582 -12.71 11.64 22.85
C GLN A 582 -13.88 12.59 23.08
N LEU A 583 -13.91 13.21 24.22
CA LEU A 583 -14.99 14.09 24.64
C LEU A 583 -14.40 15.43 25.10
N ARG A 584 -15.08 16.51 24.74
CA ARG A 584 -14.72 17.87 25.15
C ARG A 584 -15.95 18.54 25.78
N PHE A 585 -15.80 19.02 27.00
CA PHE A 585 -16.85 19.66 27.79
C PHE A 585 -16.50 21.10 28.01
N ASP A 586 -17.43 21.97 27.65
CA ASP A 586 -17.38 23.41 27.96
C ASP A 586 -17.13 23.62 29.45
N ASP A 587 -16.22 24.58 29.80
CA ASP A 587 -15.83 24.84 31.19
C ASP A 587 -16.91 25.53 32.00
N ASP A 588 -17.63 26.47 31.38
CA ASP A 588 -18.65 27.31 32.06
C ASP A 588 -19.99 26.58 32.15
N GLU A 589 -20.48 26.01 31.05
CA GLU A 589 -21.81 25.38 30.96
C GLU A 589 -21.79 23.88 31.25
N GLN A 590 -20.61 23.24 31.34
CA GLN A 590 -20.42 21.80 31.50
C GLN A 590 -21.17 20.97 30.43
N ARG A 591 -21.36 21.58 29.28
CA ARG A 591 -22.04 20.98 28.13
C ARG A 591 -21.03 20.24 27.24
N LEU A 592 -21.45 19.09 26.71
CA LEU A 592 -20.65 18.38 25.72
C LEU A 592 -20.68 19.15 24.38
N ILE A 593 -19.53 19.66 23.96
CA ILE A 593 -19.39 20.44 22.73
C ILE A 593 -18.76 19.65 21.59
N ARG A 594 -18.03 18.58 21.94
CA ARG A 594 -17.49 17.67 20.97
C ARG A 594 -17.48 16.24 21.48
N SER A 595 -17.80 15.29 20.61
CA SER A 595 -17.53 13.89 20.83
C SER A 595 -17.10 13.22 19.54
N ASP A 596 -16.02 12.48 19.62
CA ASP A 596 -15.56 11.54 18.59
C ASP A 596 -15.48 10.16 19.21
N GLY A 597 -16.03 9.16 18.55
CA GLY A 597 -16.00 7.81 19.07
C GLY A 597 -15.98 6.75 17.98
N GLU A 598 -15.25 5.68 18.23
CA GLU A 598 -15.22 4.51 17.39
C GLU A 598 -15.45 3.25 18.23
N ILE A 599 -16.33 2.39 17.76
CA ILE A 599 -16.53 1.04 18.27
C ILE A 599 -16.17 0.08 17.15
N TYR A 600 -15.34 -0.91 17.43
CA TYR A 600 -15.07 -1.97 16.47
C TYR A 600 -15.21 -3.35 17.10
N ALA A 601 -15.62 -4.32 16.29
CA ALA A 601 -15.72 -5.72 16.68
C ALA A 601 -15.23 -6.63 15.54
N SER A 602 -14.39 -7.62 15.88
CA SER A 602 -13.87 -8.62 14.95
C SER A 602 -14.21 -10.02 15.43
N ILE A 603 -15.01 -10.75 14.68
CA ILE A 603 -15.42 -12.13 15.00
C ILE A 603 -15.02 -13.02 13.82
N LYS A 604 -13.97 -13.84 14.01
CA LYS A 604 -13.46 -14.81 13.01
C LYS A 604 -13.45 -14.33 11.55
N LYS A 605 -14.65 -14.18 10.96
CA LYS A 605 -14.85 -13.83 9.53
C LYS A 605 -15.47 -12.47 9.31
N ALA A 606 -15.90 -11.81 10.36
CA ALA A 606 -16.57 -10.51 10.29
C ALA A 606 -15.78 -9.45 11.04
N HIS A 607 -15.66 -8.27 10.44
CA HIS A 607 -15.19 -7.06 11.09
C HIS A 607 -16.26 -5.99 10.92
N PHE A 608 -16.56 -5.31 12.00
CA PHE A 608 -17.50 -4.20 12.05
C PHE A 608 -16.82 -3.02 12.73
N SER A 609 -16.98 -1.80 12.20
CA SER A 609 -16.65 -0.56 12.89
C SER A 609 -17.76 0.46 12.70
N LEU A 610 -18.01 1.24 13.74
CA LEU A 610 -18.91 2.39 13.74
C LEU A 610 -18.16 3.58 14.32
N HIS A 611 -18.03 4.61 13.54
CA HIS A 611 -17.48 5.90 13.94
C HIS A 611 -18.61 6.92 14.05
N TYR A 612 -18.58 7.74 15.11
CA TYR A 612 -19.54 8.81 15.34
C TYR A 612 -18.80 10.09 15.74
N THR A 613 -19.13 11.18 15.09
CA THR A 613 -18.62 12.53 15.40
C THR A 613 -19.79 13.48 15.66
N HIS A 614 -19.68 14.26 16.71
CA HIS A 614 -20.57 15.38 17.02
C HIS A 614 -19.75 16.65 17.28
N LEU A 615 -20.12 17.73 16.62
CA LEU A 615 -19.58 19.06 16.81
C LEU A 615 -20.73 20.03 17.12
N ASP A 616 -20.66 20.68 18.27
CA ASP A 616 -21.62 21.72 18.64
C ASP A 616 -21.46 22.97 17.77
N ALA A 617 -22.51 23.73 17.60
CA ALA A 617 -22.54 24.96 16.81
C ALA A 617 -21.49 26.00 17.26
N SER A 618 -21.12 26.03 18.55
CA SER A 618 -20.16 26.97 19.11
C SER A 618 -18.73 26.81 18.60
N ILE A 619 -18.38 25.59 18.15
CA ILE A 619 -17.03 25.26 17.67
C ILE A 619 -16.93 25.08 16.16
N THR A 620 -18.01 25.31 15.43
CA THR A 620 -18.02 25.22 13.95
C THR A 620 -17.90 26.60 13.33
N PRO A 621 -17.17 26.78 12.21
CA PRO A 621 -16.95 28.08 11.58
C PRO A 621 -18.24 28.79 11.13
N ASP A 622 -19.28 28.01 10.79
CA ASP A 622 -20.56 28.49 10.28
C ASP A 622 -21.68 28.52 11.36
N GLY A 623 -21.33 28.17 12.62
CA GLY A 623 -22.30 28.15 13.72
C GLY A 623 -23.38 27.07 13.57
N VAL A 624 -23.12 25.99 12.81
CA VAL A 624 -24.07 24.91 12.57
C VAL A 624 -23.62 23.63 13.28
N GLU A 625 -24.49 23.06 14.11
CA GLU A 625 -24.24 21.74 14.72
C GLU A 625 -24.06 20.66 13.66
N ARG A 626 -23.05 19.79 13.83
CA ARG A 626 -22.74 18.70 12.89
C ARG A 626 -22.74 17.37 13.60
N LYS A 627 -23.37 16.38 12.97
CA LYS A 627 -23.37 14.99 13.41
C LYS A 627 -23.09 14.08 12.21
N GLU A 628 -22.09 13.22 12.35
CA GLU A 628 -21.72 12.26 11.31
C GLU A 628 -21.66 10.86 11.91
N SER A 629 -22.15 9.87 11.18
CA SER A 629 -21.98 8.46 11.52
C SER A 629 -21.46 7.72 10.30
N ARG A 630 -20.40 6.92 10.47
CA ARG A 630 -19.82 6.09 9.43
C ARG A 630 -19.73 4.65 9.90
N GLY A 631 -20.36 3.74 9.19
CA GLY A 631 -20.32 2.30 9.47
C GLY A 631 -19.53 1.55 8.40
N ASN A 632 -18.65 0.62 8.83
CA ASN A 632 -17.97 -0.31 7.94
C ASN A 632 -18.27 -1.74 8.38
N PHE A 633 -18.50 -2.61 7.41
CA PHE A 633 -18.73 -4.02 7.64
C PHE A 633 -17.99 -4.85 6.60
N ASP A 634 -17.09 -5.71 7.06
CA ASP A 634 -16.34 -6.65 6.26
C ASP A 634 -16.71 -8.07 6.64
N PHE A 635 -17.03 -8.90 5.67
CA PHE A 635 -17.34 -10.30 5.90
C PHE A 635 -16.61 -11.23 4.93
N SER A 636 -15.73 -12.08 5.46
CA SER A 636 -15.02 -13.09 4.69
C SER A 636 -15.92 -14.28 4.41
N LEU A 637 -16.53 -14.32 3.23
CA LEU A 637 -17.35 -15.44 2.76
C LEU A 637 -16.51 -16.71 2.61
N SER A 638 -15.26 -16.56 2.12
CA SER A 638 -14.26 -17.63 1.97
C SER A 638 -12.85 -17.05 1.98
N GLU A 639 -11.81 -17.90 1.83
CA GLU A 639 -10.41 -17.45 1.70
C GLU A 639 -10.20 -16.47 0.52
N ASN A 640 -11.08 -16.47 -0.48
CA ASN A 640 -10.96 -15.68 -1.72
C ASN A 640 -12.09 -14.66 -1.95
N TRP A 641 -13.05 -14.58 -1.04
CA TRP A 641 -14.21 -13.69 -1.18
C TRP A 641 -14.42 -12.88 0.08
N LEU A 642 -14.37 -11.58 -0.07
CA LEU A 642 -14.68 -10.58 0.95
C LEU A 642 -15.92 -9.80 0.50
N LEU A 643 -16.91 -9.68 1.38
CA LEU A 643 -18.00 -8.72 1.26
C LEU A 643 -17.62 -7.50 2.10
N ASN A 644 -17.50 -6.35 1.45
CA ASN A 644 -17.27 -5.07 2.09
C ASN A 644 -18.51 -4.18 1.88
N SER A 645 -18.94 -3.49 2.91
CA SER A 645 -20.03 -2.51 2.87
C SER A 645 -19.67 -1.34 3.78
N HIS A 646 -19.95 -0.13 3.31
CA HIS A 646 -19.79 1.12 4.07
C HIS A 646 -21.06 1.98 3.90
N VAL A 647 -21.41 2.69 4.96
CA VAL A 647 -22.55 3.61 5.02
C VAL A 647 -22.10 4.92 5.65
#